data_03d9d29cbd2e4aebe9c0a67d7f13a5ed
#
_entry.id   03d9d29cbd2e4aebe9c0a67d7f13a5ed
#
_cell.length_a   1.000
_cell.length_b   1.000
_cell.length_c   1.000
_cell.angle_alpha   90.00
_cell.angle_beta   90.00
_cell.angle_gamma   90.00
#
_symmetry.space_group_name_H-M   'P 1'
#
loop_
_entity.id
_entity.type
_entity.pdbx_description
1 polymer ?
#
loop_
_entity_poly.entity_id
_entity_poly.type
_entity_poly.pdbx_seq_one_letter_code
_entity_poly.pdbx_strand_id
1 'polypeptide(L)'
;MEVFVTIEKAKDGSYWCQTETEILGGYLTSTGRTIEEAKENLNECLAETKEDLERRQMKKGIMMALALTAALTAGAQGTAEDYRRAAELPQKFAASQVSGWVSGVEWKDDSTYTLKYYSDPAPQQERSRRRPETRRTETKQGPQKLERHWMNEDDERWGAPVPSPDSTMVAYIKNDNVYVSQRDGKDERALSLDGTLGAYYSARIQWSPDGKYVAACRIRPVSQKRYVYYVESSPKSQLQPILHQQEYAKPGDERTQKTPCIFEVKTGRAVIPDNALFSNQYDLWGPEWLADSRTLVFEYNERGHKVFRVLALDAESGKVRSVIEETSKTFVNYSRHFRQNIKGDTQMIWMSERDNWNHLYLIDVASGKTLKQLTRGEWVVRKVLHVDEERGLIFFTASGMNKDEDPYHVHYCTVGLDGKGLRDLTPEKANHKATFNKSYTRLVDTYSKADQAPVTVLRTVDGGEPQVLAKGDISKIESKGWKAPEIFTAPGRDGKTPMWGLIYRPTNFDPSRSYPVIEYIYSGPGDAYVPKDFQSFNWYISSLAELGFIVVQLDAMGTSYRGKAFEEVCYKNLKDAGLPDRIAWIKAAAKRYPYMDIDRVGIFGCSAGGQESTNAVLLHGDFYKAAFSACGCHDNRMDKIWWNEQWMGWPVDSSYIECSNVENAHRLDRPLMLLVGELDDNVDPASTMQVVNALVKAGKDFELVVLPGEHHTMGGSYGEHKRFDFFVRHLMGVNPPKWSDLKKTE
;
A
#
# COMPACT_ATOMS: atom_id res chain seq x y z
N MET A 1 27.07 31.73 -51.18
CA MET A 1 27.70 31.99 -49.89
C MET A 1 29.11 32.44 -50.20
N GLU A 2 29.50 33.69 -49.95
CA GLU A 2 30.87 34.14 -50.06
C GLU A 2 31.64 33.55 -48.88
N VAL A 3 32.68 32.79 -49.15
CA VAL A 3 33.54 32.18 -48.13
C VAL A 3 34.86 32.93 -48.12
N PHE A 4 35.15 33.62 -47.02
CA PHE A 4 36.43 34.27 -46.81
C PHE A 4 37.45 33.20 -46.36
N VAL A 5 38.67 33.28 -46.91
CA VAL A 5 39.76 32.35 -46.62
C VAL A 5 41.03 33.07 -46.24
N THR A 6 41.69 32.59 -45.22
CA THR A 6 43.05 32.99 -44.86
C THR A 6 44.03 32.08 -45.60
N ILE A 7 45.13 32.68 -46.25
CA ILE A 7 46.15 31.96 -46.96
C ILE A 7 47.47 32.29 -46.29
N GLU A 8 48.20 31.28 -45.87
CA GLU A 8 49.51 31.43 -45.25
C GLU A 8 50.59 30.59 -45.99
N LYS A 9 51.80 31.06 -46.00
CA LYS A 9 52.94 30.30 -46.55
C LYS A 9 53.67 29.54 -45.47
N ALA A 10 53.71 28.23 -45.56
CA ALA A 10 54.40 27.36 -44.63
C ALA A 10 55.92 27.43 -44.78
N LYS A 11 56.65 27.02 -43.75
CA LYS A 11 58.15 27.07 -43.73
C LYS A 11 58.79 26.17 -44.76
N ASP A 12 58.10 25.18 -45.27
CA ASP A 12 58.55 24.27 -46.34
C ASP A 12 58.29 24.81 -47.76
N GLY A 13 57.72 26.03 -47.86
CA GLY A 13 57.43 26.68 -49.13
C GLY A 13 56.06 26.39 -49.72
N SER A 14 55.27 25.50 -49.11
CA SER A 14 53.91 25.25 -49.50
C SER A 14 52.94 26.36 -48.99
N TYR A 15 51.75 26.41 -49.52
CA TYR A 15 50.72 27.34 -49.12
C TYR A 15 49.59 26.58 -48.42
N TRP A 16 49.05 27.19 -47.40
CA TRP A 16 47.96 26.67 -46.61
C TRP A 16 46.76 27.64 -46.64
N CYS A 17 45.56 27.10 -46.93
CA CYS A 17 44.30 27.85 -46.98
C CYS A 17 43.34 27.34 -45.91
N GLN A 18 42.68 28.25 -45.24
CA GLN A 18 41.61 27.92 -44.24
C GLN A 18 40.42 28.85 -44.40
N THR A 19 39.19 28.31 -44.23
CA THR A 19 38.02 29.15 -44.18
C THR A 19 37.98 29.98 -42.88
N GLU A 20 37.60 31.25 -42.99
CA GLU A 20 37.44 32.13 -41.80
C GLU A 20 36.16 31.88 -41.03
N THR A 21 35.23 31.08 -41.57
CA THR A 21 33.96 30.73 -40.95
C THR A 21 33.91 29.21 -40.73
N GLU A 22 33.41 28.80 -39.55
CA GLU A 22 33.16 27.39 -39.28
C GLU A 22 32.10 26.81 -40.22
N ILE A 23 32.41 25.63 -40.79
CA ILE A 23 31.50 24.87 -41.66
C ILE A 23 31.37 23.48 -41.06
N LEU A 24 30.14 23.06 -40.71
CA LEU A 24 29.84 21.79 -40.06
C LEU A 24 30.60 21.55 -38.72
N GLY A 25 30.89 22.61 -37.94
CA GLY A 25 31.55 22.50 -36.66
C GLY A 25 33.07 22.45 -36.72
N GLY A 26 33.65 22.90 -37.84
CA GLY A 26 35.08 23.03 -37.99
C GLY A 26 35.46 23.96 -39.16
N TYR A 27 36.74 24.29 -39.24
CA TYR A 27 37.28 25.05 -40.37
C TYR A 27 37.74 24.07 -41.44
N LEU A 28 37.42 24.36 -42.71
CA LEU A 28 37.97 23.59 -43.84
C LEU A 28 39.37 24.12 -44.15
N THR A 29 40.32 23.21 -44.29
CA THR A 29 41.72 23.52 -44.60
C THR A 29 42.19 22.72 -45.78
N SER A 30 43.05 23.30 -46.55
CA SER A 30 43.77 22.63 -47.65
C SER A 30 45.19 23.13 -47.78
N THR A 31 46.05 22.39 -48.49
CA THR A 31 47.40 22.75 -48.76
C THR A 31 47.70 22.58 -50.25
N GLY A 32 48.64 23.36 -50.77
CA GLY A 32 49.11 23.25 -52.15
C GLY A 32 50.53 23.82 -52.28
N ARG A 33 51.23 23.48 -53.37
CA ARG A 33 52.58 24.01 -53.70
C ARG A 33 52.55 25.45 -54.21
N THR A 34 51.41 25.85 -54.75
CA THR A 34 51.10 27.23 -55.11
C THR A 34 49.83 27.73 -54.44
N ILE A 35 49.62 29.05 -54.46
CA ILE A 35 48.40 29.67 -53.93
C ILE A 35 47.16 29.18 -54.70
N GLU A 36 47.28 29.08 -56.01
CA GLU A 36 46.20 28.60 -56.88
C GLU A 36 45.85 27.14 -56.57
N GLU A 37 46.83 26.26 -56.42
CA GLU A 37 46.65 24.85 -56.08
C GLU A 37 46.00 24.71 -54.68
N ALA A 38 46.43 25.48 -53.70
CA ALA A 38 45.81 25.44 -52.34
C ALA A 38 44.35 25.93 -52.34
N LYS A 39 44.04 26.93 -53.16
CA LYS A 39 42.67 27.43 -53.38
C LYS A 39 41.81 26.42 -54.12
N GLU A 40 42.30 25.74 -55.09
CA GLU A 40 41.63 24.74 -55.91
C GLU A 40 41.23 23.54 -55.00
N ASN A 41 42.18 23.03 -54.22
CA ASN A 41 41.97 21.98 -53.26
C ASN A 41 40.96 22.37 -52.16
N LEU A 42 40.93 23.67 -51.73
CA LEU A 42 39.89 24.15 -50.77
C LEU A 42 38.50 24.21 -51.41
N ASN A 43 38.43 24.59 -52.68
CA ASN A 43 37.16 24.61 -53.42
C ASN A 43 36.58 23.20 -53.63
N GLU A 44 37.44 22.18 -53.86
CA GLU A 44 37.01 20.78 -53.90
C GLU A 44 36.43 20.33 -52.53
N CYS A 45 37.11 20.62 -51.43
CA CYS A 45 36.60 20.35 -50.06
C CYS A 45 35.26 21.06 -49.79
N LEU A 46 35.11 22.30 -50.26
CA LEU A 46 33.85 23.05 -50.14
C LEU A 46 32.72 22.42 -50.97
N ALA A 47 33.01 21.92 -52.16
CA ALA A 47 32.03 21.24 -53.02
C ALA A 47 31.56 19.92 -52.40
N GLU A 48 32.47 19.09 -51.90
CA GLU A 48 32.17 17.84 -51.19
C GLU A 48 31.33 18.09 -49.94
N THR A 49 31.70 19.12 -49.16
CA THR A 49 30.95 19.50 -47.92
C THR A 49 29.53 19.99 -48.25
N LYS A 50 29.37 20.70 -49.38
CA LYS A 50 28.04 21.15 -49.84
C LYS A 50 27.18 19.97 -50.25
N GLU A 51 27.72 18.98 -50.94
CA GLU A 51 27.01 17.76 -51.34
C GLU A 51 26.59 16.92 -50.12
N ASP A 52 27.44 16.85 -49.10
CA ASP A 52 27.12 16.14 -47.84
C ASP A 52 26.06 16.88 -47.03
N LEU A 53 26.03 18.21 -47.02
CA LEU A 53 24.96 19.03 -46.41
C LEU A 53 23.63 18.82 -47.13
N GLU A 54 23.61 18.79 -48.45
CA GLU A 54 22.41 18.54 -49.25
C GLU A 54 21.87 17.11 -49.03
N ARG A 55 22.74 16.10 -48.93
CA ARG A 55 22.38 14.72 -48.57
C ARG A 55 21.82 14.63 -47.14
N ARG A 56 22.36 15.37 -46.17
CA ARG A 56 21.87 15.41 -44.78
C ARG A 56 20.52 16.14 -44.68
N GLN A 57 20.32 17.21 -45.45
CA GLN A 57 19.03 17.92 -45.52
C GLN A 57 17.96 17.07 -46.21
N MET A 58 18.29 16.33 -47.26
CA MET A 58 17.36 15.37 -47.89
C MET A 58 16.99 14.23 -46.94
N LYS A 59 17.98 13.65 -46.22
CA LYS A 59 17.69 12.61 -45.20
C LYS A 59 16.81 13.15 -44.07
N LYS A 60 17.05 14.38 -43.56
CA LYS A 60 16.18 15.01 -42.56
C LYS A 60 14.79 15.30 -43.13
N GLY A 61 14.68 15.77 -44.37
CA GLY A 61 13.38 15.98 -45.03
C GLY A 61 12.60 14.68 -45.23
N ILE A 62 13.25 13.60 -45.62
CA ILE A 62 12.64 12.26 -45.75
C ILE A 62 12.25 11.70 -44.41
N MET A 63 13.07 11.84 -43.36
CA MET A 63 12.72 11.43 -42.00
C MET A 63 11.58 12.27 -41.44
N MET A 64 11.56 13.58 -41.68
CA MET A 64 10.41 14.42 -41.29
C MET A 64 9.14 14.08 -42.07
N ALA A 65 9.24 13.81 -43.37
CA ALA A 65 8.09 13.37 -44.18
C ALA A 65 7.60 11.99 -43.76
N LEU A 66 8.47 11.04 -43.42
CA LEU A 66 8.13 9.73 -42.87
C LEU A 66 7.54 9.85 -41.45
N ALA A 67 8.04 10.77 -40.63
CA ALA A 67 7.49 11.08 -39.32
C ALA A 67 6.11 11.79 -39.42
N LEU A 68 5.92 12.68 -40.40
CA LEU A 68 4.64 13.32 -40.68
C LEU A 68 3.60 12.33 -41.26
N THR A 69 4.03 11.42 -42.15
CA THR A 69 3.13 10.38 -42.68
C THR A 69 2.78 9.34 -41.62
N ALA A 70 3.73 8.96 -40.77
CA ALA A 70 3.46 8.12 -39.61
C ALA A 70 2.55 8.81 -38.57
N ALA A 71 2.69 10.13 -38.38
CA ALA A 71 1.82 10.92 -37.50
C ALA A 71 0.42 11.18 -38.12
N LEU A 72 0.29 11.17 -39.44
CA LEU A 72 -0.99 11.34 -40.12
C LEU A 72 -1.80 10.04 -40.29
N THR A 73 -1.12 8.85 -40.12
CA THR A 73 -1.79 7.54 -40.20
C THR A 73 -2.01 6.91 -38.82
N ALA A 74 -1.28 7.30 -37.78
CA ALA A 74 -1.62 7.02 -36.40
C ALA A 74 -2.37 8.23 -35.86
N GLY A 75 -3.69 8.12 -35.60
CA GLY A 75 -4.41 9.18 -34.92
C GLY A 75 -3.64 9.56 -33.64
N ALA A 76 -3.24 10.81 -33.53
CA ALA A 76 -2.36 11.28 -32.44
C ALA A 76 -2.96 10.89 -31.09
N GLN A 77 -2.12 10.40 -30.18
CA GLN A 77 -2.44 10.08 -28.78
C GLN A 77 -1.90 11.17 -27.87
N GLY A 78 -2.49 11.37 -26.70
CA GLY A 78 -2.07 12.42 -25.76
C GLY A 78 -2.44 13.83 -26.21
N THR A 79 -3.48 13.98 -27.04
CA THR A 79 -3.96 15.25 -27.58
C THR A 79 -4.80 16.02 -26.55
N ALA A 80 -5.05 17.32 -26.79
CA ALA A 80 -5.98 18.10 -25.97
C ALA A 80 -7.39 17.51 -25.92
N GLU A 81 -7.81 16.81 -26.97
CA GLU A 81 -9.08 16.08 -27.03
C GLU A 81 -9.07 14.88 -26.06
N ASP A 82 -7.99 14.12 -26.03
CA ASP A 82 -7.83 12.99 -25.11
C ASP A 82 -7.86 13.44 -23.64
N TYR A 83 -7.20 14.55 -23.31
CA TYR A 83 -7.26 15.16 -21.96
C TYR A 83 -8.67 15.62 -21.59
N ARG A 84 -9.44 16.23 -22.54
CA ARG A 84 -10.83 16.63 -22.28
C ARG A 84 -11.71 15.41 -22.05
N ARG A 85 -11.60 14.37 -22.87
CA ARG A 85 -12.33 13.11 -22.67
C ARG A 85 -11.97 12.47 -21.31
N ALA A 86 -10.69 12.42 -20.94
CA ALA A 86 -10.23 11.91 -19.66
C ALA A 86 -10.86 12.66 -18.48
N ALA A 87 -10.94 13.98 -18.56
CA ALA A 87 -11.55 14.83 -17.53
C ALA A 87 -13.07 14.64 -17.38
N GLU A 88 -13.76 14.13 -18.40
CA GLU A 88 -15.21 13.87 -18.38
C GLU A 88 -15.57 12.51 -17.77
N LEU A 89 -14.64 11.54 -17.76
CA LEU A 89 -14.92 10.17 -17.35
C LEU A 89 -15.47 10.03 -15.93
N PRO A 90 -14.97 10.75 -14.91
CA PRO A 90 -15.48 10.63 -13.55
C PRO A 90 -16.98 10.89 -13.41
N GLN A 91 -17.49 11.85 -14.20
CA GLN A 91 -18.91 12.17 -14.25
C GLN A 91 -19.69 11.21 -15.17
N LYS A 92 -19.09 10.92 -16.33
CA LYS A 92 -19.67 10.08 -17.38
C LYS A 92 -19.93 8.66 -16.89
N PHE A 93 -19.03 8.12 -16.07
CA PHE A 93 -19.07 6.75 -15.54
C PHE A 93 -19.18 6.71 -14.01
N ALA A 94 -19.76 7.73 -13.39
CA ALA A 94 -20.03 7.72 -11.95
C ALA A 94 -20.89 6.51 -11.57
N ALA A 95 -20.69 5.97 -10.36
CA ALA A 95 -21.47 4.85 -9.84
C ALA A 95 -22.99 5.10 -9.88
N SER A 96 -23.43 6.34 -9.72
CA SER A 96 -24.81 6.78 -9.85
C SER A 96 -25.42 6.63 -11.26
N GLN A 97 -24.59 6.42 -12.28
CA GLN A 97 -25.05 6.13 -13.63
C GLN A 97 -25.45 4.67 -13.83
N VAL A 98 -25.19 3.81 -12.83
CA VAL A 98 -25.57 2.39 -12.81
C VAL A 98 -26.77 2.22 -11.88
N SER A 99 -27.95 2.03 -12.44
CA SER A 99 -29.17 1.82 -11.65
C SER A 99 -29.17 0.42 -11.01
N GLY A 100 -29.82 0.28 -9.86
CA GLY A 100 -29.87 -1.00 -9.14
C GLY A 100 -28.59 -1.42 -8.45
N TRP A 101 -27.52 -0.59 -8.43
CA TRP A 101 -26.30 -0.87 -7.70
C TRP A 101 -26.45 -0.53 -6.22
N VAL A 102 -26.52 -1.56 -5.38
CA VAL A 102 -26.61 -1.41 -3.92
C VAL A 102 -25.25 -1.01 -3.34
N SER A 103 -25.23 0.09 -2.60
CA SER A 103 -24.02 0.63 -1.93
C SER A 103 -23.91 0.20 -0.48
N GLY A 104 -24.99 -0.26 0.12
CA GLY A 104 -25.01 -0.71 1.53
C GLY A 104 -26.34 -1.34 1.93
N VAL A 105 -26.27 -2.08 3.03
CA VAL A 105 -27.40 -2.78 3.65
C VAL A 105 -27.45 -2.44 5.13
N GLU A 106 -28.64 -2.15 5.64
CA GLU A 106 -28.87 -1.89 7.05
C GLU A 106 -30.04 -2.75 7.55
N TRP A 107 -29.72 -3.74 8.40
CA TRP A 107 -30.71 -4.56 9.05
C TRP A 107 -31.35 -3.80 10.21
N LYS A 108 -32.68 -3.80 10.27
CA LYS A 108 -33.46 -3.23 11.39
C LYS A 108 -33.74 -4.28 12.46
N ASP A 109 -34.00 -5.49 12.02
CA ASP A 109 -34.23 -6.69 12.84
C ASP A 109 -33.82 -7.95 12.03
N ASP A 110 -34.17 -9.14 12.52
CA ASP A 110 -33.79 -10.40 11.84
C ASP A 110 -34.55 -10.66 10.54
N SER A 111 -35.57 -9.87 10.22
CA SER A 111 -36.43 -10.07 9.05
C SER A 111 -36.51 -8.87 8.13
N THR A 112 -36.25 -7.67 8.61
CA THR A 112 -36.41 -6.42 7.87
C THR A 112 -35.08 -5.70 7.69
N TYR A 113 -34.87 -5.16 6.49
CA TYR A 113 -33.65 -4.43 6.11
C TYR A 113 -33.96 -3.29 5.15
N THR A 114 -33.02 -2.37 5.03
CA THR A 114 -33.05 -1.27 4.06
C THR A 114 -31.85 -1.38 3.14
N LEU A 115 -32.08 -1.30 1.81
CA LEU A 115 -31.02 -1.19 0.82
C LEU A 115 -30.71 0.28 0.57
N LYS A 116 -29.42 0.61 0.53
CA LYS A 116 -28.90 1.92 0.11
C LYS A 116 -28.32 1.75 -1.29
N TYR A 117 -28.63 2.66 -2.18
CA TYR A 117 -28.12 2.65 -3.55
C TYR A 117 -27.08 3.75 -3.74
N TYR A 118 -26.21 3.61 -4.74
CA TYR A 118 -25.38 4.72 -5.14
C TYR A 118 -26.28 5.85 -5.65
N SER A 119 -26.23 6.99 -5.00
CA SER A 119 -26.92 8.21 -5.39
C SER A 119 -26.01 9.08 -6.25
N ASP A 120 -26.59 10.03 -6.96
CA ASP A 120 -25.79 11.06 -7.64
C ASP A 120 -24.85 11.72 -6.64
N PRO A 121 -23.57 11.87 -6.99
CA PRO A 121 -22.65 12.58 -6.11
C PRO A 121 -23.24 13.97 -5.86
N ALA A 122 -23.28 14.35 -4.59
CA ALA A 122 -23.50 15.75 -4.23
C ALA A 122 -22.56 16.61 -5.12
N PRO A 123 -23.00 17.77 -5.62
CA PRO A 123 -22.17 18.62 -6.45
C PRO A 123 -20.79 18.71 -5.81
N GLN A 124 -19.75 18.50 -6.60
CA GLN A 124 -18.38 18.33 -6.14
C GLN A 124 -17.97 19.48 -5.20
N GLN A 125 -18.22 19.30 -3.92
CA GLN A 125 -17.27 19.78 -2.97
C GLN A 125 -16.03 18.95 -3.22
N GLU A 126 -14.93 19.59 -3.59
CA GLU A 126 -13.63 18.96 -3.65
C GLU A 126 -13.52 18.00 -2.47
N ARG A 127 -13.54 16.70 -2.77
CA ARG A 127 -13.18 15.68 -1.82
C ARG A 127 -11.65 15.69 -1.73
N SER A 128 -11.09 16.80 -1.26
CA SER A 128 -10.01 16.64 -0.32
C SER A 128 -10.56 15.67 0.72
N ARG A 129 -9.88 14.58 1.00
CA ARG A 129 -10.14 13.77 2.20
C ARG A 129 -9.81 14.68 3.40
N ARG A 130 -10.63 15.72 3.62
CA ARG A 130 -10.66 16.41 4.88
C ARG A 130 -11.15 15.37 5.87
N ARG A 131 -10.20 14.81 6.62
CA ARG A 131 -10.51 14.33 7.95
C ARG A 131 -11.39 15.41 8.60
N PRO A 132 -12.43 15.04 9.36
CA PRO A 132 -13.21 16.03 10.09
C PRO A 132 -12.20 16.93 10.79
N GLU A 133 -12.31 18.23 10.54
CA GLU A 133 -11.56 19.22 11.29
C GLU A 133 -11.84 18.92 12.75
N THR A 134 -10.89 18.30 13.43
CA THR A 134 -10.88 18.27 14.87
C THR A 134 -10.88 19.76 15.26
N ARG A 135 -11.95 20.20 15.93
CA ARG A 135 -12.09 21.55 16.42
C ARG A 135 -10.75 22.00 16.95
N ARG A 136 -10.09 22.95 16.23
CA ARG A 136 -8.92 23.63 16.72
C ARG A 136 -9.34 24.35 18.00
N THR A 137 -9.00 23.78 19.13
CA THR A 137 -8.87 24.55 20.36
C THR A 137 -7.60 25.38 20.16
N GLU A 138 -7.77 26.69 20.09
CA GLU A 138 -6.67 27.65 20.13
C GLU A 138 -5.85 27.38 21.40
N THR A 139 -4.73 26.71 21.27
CA THR A 139 -3.78 26.50 22.33
C THR A 139 -2.43 27.07 21.90
N LYS A 140 -1.95 27.91 22.80
CA LYS A 140 -0.64 28.58 22.95
C LYS A 140 0.48 28.08 22.01
N GLN A 141 1.21 29.04 21.45
CA GLN A 141 2.43 28.97 20.67
C GLN A 141 3.36 27.81 21.06
N GLY A 142 3.36 26.74 20.27
CA GLY A 142 4.26 25.61 20.31
C GLY A 142 4.02 24.74 19.07
N PRO A 143 4.97 23.86 18.67
CA PRO A 143 4.75 22.96 17.53
C PRO A 143 3.46 22.17 17.72
N GLN A 144 2.59 22.20 16.71
CA GLN A 144 1.32 21.46 16.76
C GLN A 144 1.64 19.98 16.58
N LYS A 145 1.20 19.15 17.54
CA LYS A 145 1.34 17.70 17.50
C LYS A 145 0.34 17.14 16.49
N LEU A 146 0.80 16.55 15.40
CA LEU A 146 -0.02 15.74 14.52
C LEU A 146 -0.26 14.39 15.21
N GLU A 147 -1.48 14.14 15.70
CA GLU A 147 -1.78 12.91 16.43
C GLU A 147 -2.19 11.80 15.47
N ARG A 148 -1.31 10.81 15.30
CA ARG A 148 -1.68 9.49 14.79
C ARG A 148 -1.49 8.46 15.89
N HIS A 149 -2.58 7.88 16.40
CA HIS A 149 -2.57 6.93 17.53
C HIS A 149 -1.63 5.75 17.34
N TRP A 150 -1.48 5.24 16.14
CA TRP A 150 -0.66 4.07 15.84
C TRP A 150 0.84 4.37 15.70
N MET A 151 1.25 5.63 15.80
CA MET A 151 2.65 6.08 15.77
C MET A 151 3.17 6.42 17.16
N ASN A 152 2.28 6.82 18.08
CA ASN A 152 2.65 7.25 19.41
C ASN A 152 2.71 6.04 20.35
N GLU A 153 3.72 5.98 21.20
CA GLU A 153 3.66 5.11 22.36
C GLU A 153 2.71 5.73 23.40
N ASP A 154 1.66 4.99 23.76
CA ASP A 154 0.69 5.43 24.75
C ASP A 154 1.37 5.61 26.12
N ASP A 155 1.09 6.75 26.76
CA ASP A 155 1.43 6.93 28.17
C ASP A 155 0.31 6.33 29.02
N GLU A 156 0.51 5.11 29.48
CA GLU A 156 -0.47 4.36 30.24
C GLU A 156 -0.48 4.68 31.76
N ARG A 157 0.21 5.73 32.20
CA ARG A 157 0.22 6.16 33.61
C ARG A 157 -1.11 6.71 34.10
N TRP A 158 -1.98 7.14 33.20
CA TRP A 158 -3.20 7.85 33.52
C TRP A 158 -4.44 7.08 33.07
N GLY A 159 -5.39 6.92 33.98
CA GLY A 159 -6.67 6.28 33.71
C GLY A 159 -7.63 6.50 34.84
N ALA A 160 -8.91 6.26 34.59
CA ALA A 160 -9.94 6.27 35.64
C ALA A 160 -9.77 5.07 36.59
N PRO A 161 -10.12 5.19 37.85
CA PRO A 161 -10.19 4.06 38.76
C PRO A 161 -11.10 2.96 38.22
N VAL A 162 -10.65 1.70 38.29
CA VAL A 162 -11.36 0.53 37.76
C VAL A 162 -12.10 -0.17 38.92
N PRO A 163 -13.44 -0.27 38.88
CA PRO A 163 -14.21 -0.92 39.92
C PRO A 163 -13.99 -2.44 39.94
N SER A 164 -14.02 -3.05 41.13
CA SER A 164 -14.06 -4.49 41.29
C SER A 164 -15.37 -5.08 40.72
N PRO A 165 -15.42 -6.38 40.39
CA PRO A 165 -16.64 -7.02 39.85
C PRO A 165 -17.89 -6.82 40.70
N ASP A 166 -17.73 -6.82 42.02
CA ASP A 166 -18.82 -6.58 43.00
C ASP A 166 -19.05 -5.08 43.28
N SER A 167 -18.27 -4.20 42.64
CA SER A 167 -18.32 -2.74 42.78
C SER A 167 -18.09 -2.21 44.21
N THR A 168 -17.50 -2.98 45.12
CA THR A 168 -17.19 -2.56 46.48
C THR A 168 -15.88 -1.81 46.59
N MET A 169 -14.89 -2.15 45.71
CA MET A 169 -13.56 -1.57 45.68
C MET A 169 -13.26 -0.94 44.33
N VAL A 170 -12.18 -0.17 44.29
CA VAL A 170 -11.58 0.39 43.07
C VAL A 170 -10.06 0.15 43.07
N ALA A 171 -9.47 -0.09 41.90
CA ALA A 171 -8.04 -0.13 41.69
C ALA A 171 -7.64 1.01 40.76
N TYR A 172 -6.50 1.65 41.02
CA TYR A 172 -6.01 2.81 40.28
C TYR A 172 -4.49 2.98 40.41
N ILE A 173 -3.94 3.85 39.58
CA ILE A 173 -2.52 4.23 39.66
C ILE A 173 -2.35 5.54 40.45
N LYS A 174 -1.42 5.52 41.39
CA LYS A 174 -1.02 6.69 42.19
C LYS A 174 0.50 6.64 42.37
N ASN A 175 1.20 7.74 41.99
CA ASN A 175 2.67 7.80 42.06
C ASN A 175 3.34 6.58 41.36
N ASP A 176 2.93 6.30 40.14
CA ASP A 176 3.44 5.19 39.30
C ASP A 176 3.17 3.76 39.87
N ASN A 177 2.42 3.62 40.95
CA ASN A 177 2.13 2.37 41.66
C ASN A 177 0.67 2.00 41.65
N VAL A 178 0.38 0.70 41.79
CA VAL A 178 -0.99 0.15 41.89
C VAL A 178 -1.52 0.33 43.31
N TYR A 179 -2.70 0.90 43.42
CA TYR A 179 -3.44 1.10 44.65
C TYR A 179 -4.82 0.50 44.57
N VAL A 180 -5.35 0.12 45.72
CA VAL A 180 -6.78 -0.22 45.89
C VAL A 180 -7.36 0.54 47.09
N SER A 181 -8.66 0.85 47.01
CA SER A 181 -9.41 1.39 48.11
C SER A 181 -10.86 0.91 48.05
N GLN A 182 -11.64 1.11 49.12
CA GLN A 182 -13.09 1.06 49.01
C GLN A 182 -13.58 2.17 48.07
N ARG A 183 -14.77 1.98 47.50
CA ARG A 183 -15.34 2.94 46.54
C ARG A 183 -15.55 4.33 47.15
N ASP A 184 -15.71 4.42 48.47
CA ASP A 184 -15.84 5.69 49.21
C ASP A 184 -14.47 6.31 49.59
N GLY A 185 -13.35 5.70 49.15
CA GLY A 185 -12.00 6.15 49.39
C GLY A 185 -11.36 5.68 50.70
N LYS A 186 -12.09 4.90 51.51
CA LYS A 186 -11.55 4.34 52.75
C LYS A 186 -10.61 3.14 52.45
N ASP A 187 -9.81 2.78 53.42
CA ASP A 187 -8.88 1.63 53.37
C ASP A 187 -7.96 1.64 52.16
N GLU A 188 -7.52 2.84 51.73
CA GLU A 188 -6.52 3.00 50.68
C GLU A 188 -5.24 2.32 51.05
N ARG A 189 -4.74 1.49 50.13
CA ARG A 189 -3.42 0.86 50.30
C ARG A 189 -2.72 0.61 48.97
N ALA A 190 -1.39 0.66 48.99
CA ALA A 190 -0.55 0.29 47.88
C ALA A 190 -0.48 -1.25 47.72
N LEU A 191 -0.60 -1.72 46.47
CA LEU A 191 -0.28 -3.11 46.10
C LEU A 191 1.14 -3.23 45.50
N SER A 192 1.72 -2.12 45.02
CA SER A 192 3.13 -2.04 44.62
C SER A 192 3.80 -0.81 45.21
N LEU A 193 5.13 -0.84 45.36
CA LEU A 193 5.97 0.24 45.93
C LEU A 193 7.22 0.51 45.09
N ASP A 194 7.35 -0.15 43.94
CA ASP A 194 8.56 -0.14 43.09
C ASP A 194 8.34 0.57 41.76
N GLY A 195 7.17 1.22 41.61
CA GLY A 195 6.86 2.06 40.46
C GLY A 195 7.65 3.36 40.47
N THR A 196 8.18 3.76 39.31
CA THR A 196 8.96 4.98 39.08
C THR A 196 8.66 5.53 37.69
N LEU A 197 9.08 6.77 37.40
CA LEU A 197 8.96 7.34 36.05
C LEU A 197 9.61 6.50 34.94
N GLY A 198 10.69 5.76 35.27
CA GLY A 198 11.39 4.86 34.33
C GLY A 198 10.87 3.42 34.33
N ALA A 199 9.94 3.09 35.24
CA ALA A 199 9.30 1.77 35.29
C ALA A 199 7.99 1.90 36.07
N TYR A 200 6.92 2.31 35.41
CA TYR A 200 5.63 2.60 36.03
C TYR A 200 4.62 1.46 35.80
N TYR A 201 3.55 1.45 36.57
CA TYR A 201 2.43 0.54 36.35
C TYR A 201 1.36 1.17 35.48
N SER A 202 0.83 0.38 34.52
CA SER A 202 -0.21 0.80 33.58
C SER A 202 -1.55 1.00 34.29
N ALA A 203 -2.23 2.08 33.97
CA ALA A 203 -3.62 2.32 34.41
C ALA A 203 -4.66 1.45 33.67
N ARG A 204 -4.24 0.62 32.72
CA ARG A 204 -5.08 -0.43 32.11
C ARG A 204 -5.18 -1.63 33.06
N ILE A 205 -5.79 -1.39 34.21
CA ILE A 205 -5.93 -2.36 35.29
C ILE A 205 -7.08 -3.34 34.99
N GLN A 206 -6.90 -4.61 35.38
CA GLN A 206 -7.94 -5.64 35.27
C GLN A 206 -8.11 -6.40 36.58
N TRP A 207 -9.35 -6.52 37.02
CA TRP A 207 -9.72 -7.38 38.12
C TRP A 207 -9.96 -8.81 37.64
N SER A 208 -9.56 -9.81 38.45
CA SER A 208 -10.05 -11.18 38.25
C SER A 208 -11.56 -11.24 38.41
N PRO A 209 -12.30 -12.15 37.74
CA PRO A 209 -13.75 -12.26 37.83
C PRO A 209 -14.27 -12.40 39.27
N ASP A 210 -13.53 -13.03 40.17
CA ASP A 210 -13.86 -13.19 41.59
C ASP A 210 -13.45 -12.01 42.49
N GLY A 211 -12.74 -11.00 41.93
CA GLY A 211 -12.25 -9.84 42.67
C GLY A 211 -11.04 -10.11 43.57
N LYS A 212 -10.48 -11.32 43.56
CA LYS A 212 -9.33 -11.70 44.41
C LYS A 212 -8.02 -11.09 43.99
N TYR A 213 -7.83 -10.88 42.65
CA TYR A 213 -6.61 -10.37 42.05
C TYR A 213 -6.84 -9.12 41.24
N VAL A 214 -5.80 -8.31 41.14
CA VAL A 214 -5.66 -7.18 40.21
C VAL A 214 -4.45 -7.43 39.33
N ALA A 215 -4.61 -7.28 38.04
CA ALA A 215 -3.51 -7.34 37.07
C ALA A 215 -3.21 -5.94 36.51
N ALA A 216 -1.94 -5.59 36.39
CA ALA A 216 -1.45 -4.40 35.74
C ALA A 216 -0.08 -4.68 35.10
N CYS A 217 0.20 -4.16 33.90
CA CYS A 217 1.53 -4.25 33.34
C CYS A 217 2.49 -3.26 33.99
N ARG A 218 3.67 -3.72 34.39
CA ARG A 218 4.79 -2.85 34.69
C ARG A 218 5.47 -2.48 33.39
N ILE A 219 5.53 -1.18 33.07
CA ILE A 219 6.00 -0.63 31.82
C ILE A 219 7.34 0.05 32.02
N ARG A 220 8.34 -0.39 31.26
CA ARG A 220 9.59 0.32 31.07
C ARG A 220 9.52 1.04 29.71
N PRO A 221 9.24 2.36 29.69
CA PRO A 221 9.13 3.11 28.45
C PRO A 221 10.47 3.23 27.74
N VAL A 222 10.44 3.61 26.47
CA VAL A 222 11.67 3.96 25.74
C VAL A 222 12.43 5.07 26.46
N SER A 223 13.75 4.98 26.47
CA SER A 223 14.61 5.97 27.14
C SER A 223 14.54 7.34 26.48
N GLN A 224 14.32 7.37 25.18
CA GLN A 224 14.19 8.59 24.38
C GLN A 224 13.17 8.41 23.25
N LYS A 225 12.12 9.22 23.27
CA LYS A 225 11.17 9.31 22.15
C LYS A 225 11.87 9.87 20.92
N ARG A 226 11.58 9.30 19.75
CA ARG A 226 12.07 9.74 18.46
C ARG A 226 11.00 10.53 17.73
N TYR A 227 11.40 11.60 17.03
CA TYR A 227 10.48 12.48 16.32
C TYR A 227 10.93 12.67 14.88
N VAL A 228 9.96 12.90 14.02
CA VAL A 228 10.13 13.51 12.70
C VAL A 228 9.55 14.92 12.71
N TYR A 229 10.06 15.79 11.84
CA TYR A 229 9.73 17.20 11.81
C TYR A 229 9.30 17.61 10.42
N TYR A 230 8.25 18.42 10.34
CA TYR A 230 7.72 18.97 9.10
C TYR A 230 7.66 20.48 9.19
N VAL A 231 7.88 21.15 8.07
CA VAL A 231 7.72 22.60 7.98
C VAL A 231 6.55 22.89 7.05
N GLU A 232 5.44 23.41 7.59
CA GLU A 232 4.35 23.94 6.79
C GLU A 232 4.75 25.31 6.27
N SER A 233 5.21 25.38 5.02
CA SER A 233 5.79 26.60 4.43
C SER A 233 4.76 27.69 4.18
N SER A 234 3.50 27.31 3.90
CA SER A 234 2.43 28.21 3.51
C SER A 234 1.16 28.00 4.32
N PRO A 235 1.19 28.22 5.65
CA PRO A 235 0.01 28.05 6.50
C PRO A 235 -1.06 29.10 6.16
N LYS A 236 -2.33 28.68 6.22
CA LYS A 236 -3.47 29.57 5.91
C LYS A 236 -3.66 30.69 6.93
N SER A 237 -3.15 30.53 8.15
CA SER A 237 -3.40 31.42 9.27
C SER A 237 -2.36 32.52 9.46
N GLN A 238 -1.19 32.43 8.84
CA GLN A 238 -0.07 33.32 9.04
C GLN A 238 0.93 33.27 7.87
N LEU A 239 1.82 34.29 7.78
CA LEU A 239 2.90 34.32 6.78
C LEU A 239 4.10 33.48 7.19
N GLN A 240 4.34 33.34 8.50
CA GLN A 240 5.47 32.57 9.02
C GLN A 240 5.21 31.09 8.90
N PRO A 241 6.19 30.29 8.48
CA PRO A 241 6.10 28.83 8.48
C PRO A 241 5.77 28.29 9.88
N ILE A 242 5.11 27.14 9.91
CA ILE A 242 4.81 26.41 11.16
C ILE A 242 5.65 25.13 11.20
N LEU A 243 6.34 24.91 12.32
CA LEU A 243 7.04 23.67 12.59
C LEU A 243 6.06 22.67 13.25
N HIS A 244 5.93 21.51 12.63
CA HIS A 244 5.21 20.36 13.18
C HIS A 244 6.20 19.29 13.61
N GLN A 245 5.84 18.50 14.62
CA GLN A 245 6.58 17.32 15.04
C GLN A 245 5.63 16.18 15.34
N GLN A 246 6.09 14.97 15.06
CA GLN A 246 5.37 13.73 15.34
C GLN A 246 6.32 12.70 15.92
N GLU A 247 5.87 11.98 16.96
CA GLU A 247 6.58 10.79 17.45
C GLU A 247 6.59 9.72 16.36
N TYR A 248 7.79 9.19 16.04
CA TYR A 248 7.96 8.32 14.88
C TYR A 248 9.17 7.39 15.10
N ALA A 249 8.89 6.19 15.61
CA ALA A 249 9.92 5.16 15.78
C ALA A 249 10.25 4.51 14.42
N LYS A 250 11.55 4.36 14.15
CA LYS A 250 12.11 3.76 12.94
C LYS A 250 12.74 2.40 13.26
N PRO A 251 12.96 1.52 12.26
CA PRO A 251 13.65 0.25 12.47
C PRO A 251 14.96 0.41 13.20
N GLY A 252 15.16 -0.40 14.24
CA GLY A 252 16.31 -0.32 15.12
C GLY A 252 16.11 0.50 16.40
N ASP A 253 15.12 1.40 16.45
CA ASP A 253 14.84 2.19 17.65
C ASP A 253 14.38 1.31 18.83
N GLU A 254 14.61 1.79 20.04
CA GLU A 254 14.19 1.12 21.27
C GLU A 254 12.67 0.94 21.31
N ARG A 255 12.20 -0.15 21.93
CA ARG A 255 10.78 -0.45 22.17
C ARG A 255 10.47 -0.50 23.65
N THR A 256 9.32 0.01 24.02
CA THR A 256 8.75 -0.13 25.37
C THR A 256 8.63 -1.59 25.75
N GLN A 257 9.02 -1.93 26.97
CA GLN A 257 8.94 -3.28 27.52
C GLN A 257 7.83 -3.36 28.55
N LYS A 258 7.02 -4.42 28.49
CA LYS A 258 5.86 -4.64 29.36
C LYS A 258 6.01 -5.95 30.13
N THR A 259 5.72 -5.96 31.43
CA THR A 259 5.69 -7.16 32.25
C THR A 259 4.34 -7.24 32.94
N PRO A 260 3.47 -8.22 32.63
CA PRO A 260 2.20 -8.41 33.34
C PRO A 260 2.50 -8.79 34.77
N CYS A 261 1.96 -8.05 35.74
CA CYS A 261 2.06 -8.31 37.15
C CYS A 261 0.68 -8.56 37.76
N ILE A 262 0.58 -9.47 38.72
CA ILE A 262 -0.65 -9.79 39.41
C ILE A 262 -0.46 -9.48 40.91
N PHE A 263 -1.48 -8.89 41.51
CA PHE A 263 -1.51 -8.53 42.93
C PHE A 263 -2.69 -9.21 43.63
N GLU A 264 -2.46 -9.98 44.66
CA GLU A 264 -3.52 -10.51 45.52
C GLU A 264 -4.04 -9.39 46.40
N VAL A 265 -5.33 -9.02 46.20
CA VAL A 265 -5.93 -7.84 46.84
C VAL A 265 -5.91 -7.96 48.36
N LYS A 266 -6.19 -9.10 48.94
CA LYS A 266 -6.27 -9.28 50.39
C LYS A 266 -4.92 -9.16 51.10
N THR A 267 -3.87 -9.76 50.56
CA THR A 267 -2.56 -9.88 51.19
C THR A 267 -1.54 -8.84 50.72
N GLY A 268 -1.76 -8.24 49.55
CA GLY A 268 -0.79 -7.40 48.85
C GLY A 268 0.35 -8.20 48.20
N ARG A 269 0.26 -9.53 48.16
CA ARG A 269 1.28 -10.37 47.51
C ARG A 269 1.33 -10.08 46.03
N ALA A 270 2.52 -9.64 45.54
CA ALA A 270 2.80 -9.48 44.13
C ALA A 270 3.29 -10.78 43.48
N VAL A 271 2.79 -11.08 42.32
CA VAL A 271 3.24 -12.18 41.46
C VAL A 271 3.83 -11.55 40.18
N ILE A 272 5.14 -11.58 40.09
CA ILE A 272 5.93 -11.06 38.97
C ILE A 272 6.52 -12.28 38.25
N PRO A 273 6.13 -12.52 36.99
CA PRO A 273 6.57 -13.69 36.23
C PRO A 273 8.02 -13.58 35.76
N ASP A 274 8.66 -14.73 35.56
CA ASP A 274 9.86 -14.83 34.74
C ASP A 274 9.53 -14.50 33.30
N ASN A 275 10.37 -13.71 32.64
CA ASN A 275 10.14 -13.23 31.27
C ASN A 275 10.79 -14.09 30.17
N ALA A 276 11.29 -15.26 30.46
CA ALA A 276 12.02 -16.12 29.52
C ALA A 276 11.23 -16.39 28.21
N LEU A 277 9.87 -16.47 28.28
CA LEU A 277 9.00 -16.70 27.15
C LEU A 277 8.61 -15.40 26.40
N PHE A 278 8.93 -14.22 26.92
CA PHE A 278 8.56 -12.92 26.34
C PHE A 278 9.63 -11.83 26.52
N SER A 279 10.91 -12.20 26.47
CA SER A 279 12.04 -11.31 26.77
C SER A 279 12.36 -10.29 25.67
N ASN A 280 12.30 -10.69 24.42
CA ASN A 280 12.65 -9.85 23.27
C ASN A 280 11.39 -9.27 22.62
N GLN A 281 10.75 -8.32 23.30
CA GLN A 281 9.44 -7.81 22.88
C GLN A 281 9.54 -6.84 21.71
N TYR A 282 8.77 -7.11 20.65
CA TYR A 282 8.24 -6.07 19.79
C TYR A 282 7.06 -5.37 20.49
N ASP A 283 6.08 -6.15 20.96
CA ASP A 283 4.97 -5.68 21.79
C ASP A 283 4.37 -6.83 22.62
N LEU A 284 3.55 -6.43 23.59
CA LEU A 284 2.76 -7.32 24.43
C LEU A 284 1.36 -6.71 24.58
N TRP A 285 0.32 -7.51 24.26
CA TRP A 285 -1.05 -7.04 24.22
C TRP A 285 -2.00 -7.85 25.10
N GLY A 286 -3.13 -7.21 25.42
CA GLY A 286 -4.37 -7.82 25.84
C GLY A 286 -4.27 -8.74 27.03
N PRO A 287 -3.63 -8.38 28.17
CA PRO A 287 -3.84 -9.14 29.37
C PRO A 287 -5.33 -9.27 29.65
N GLU A 288 -5.83 -10.48 29.80
CA GLU A 288 -7.22 -10.77 30.12
C GLU A 288 -7.33 -11.96 31.08
N TRP A 289 -8.24 -11.89 32.01
CA TRP A 289 -8.52 -12.98 32.92
C TRP A 289 -9.39 -14.04 32.26
N LEU A 290 -9.06 -15.31 32.46
CA LEU A 290 -10.00 -16.38 32.15
C LEU A 290 -11.08 -16.47 33.26
N ALA A 291 -12.18 -17.15 32.94
CA ALA A 291 -13.31 -17.35 33.86
C ALA A 291 -12.92 -18.09 35.14
N ASP A 292 -11.80 -18.79 35.16
CA ASP A 292 -11.27 -19.48 36.34
C ASP A 292 -10.73 -18.54 37.44
N SER A 293 -10.66 -17.24 37.17
CA SER A 293 -10.13 -16.20 38.08
C SER A 293 -8.68 -16.43 38.52
N ARG A 294 -7.98 -17.34 37.87
CA ARG A 294 -6.62 -17.76 38.22
C ARG A 294 -5.64 -17.53 37.07
N THR A 295 -6.09 -17.69 35.83
CA THR A 295 -5.24 -17.61 34.66
C THR A 295 -5.38 -16.26 33.97
N LEU A 296 -4.25 -15.52 33.85
CA LEU A 296 -4.15 -14.29 33.06
C LEU A 296 -3.51 -14.64 31.71
N VAL A 297 -4.22 -14.39 30.62
CA VAL A 297 -3.73 -14.65 29.26
C VAL A 297 -3.30 -13.34 28.59
N PHE A 298 -2.20 -13.37 27.83
CA PHE A 298 -1.71 -12.22 27.07
C PHE A 298 -0.99 -12.67 25.79
N GLU A 299 -0.89 -11.76 24.84
CA GLU A 299 -0.23 -12.00 23.55
C GLU A 299 1.15 -11.36 23.53
N TYR A 300 2.11 -12.07 22.99
CA TYR A 300 3.50 -11.65 22.84
C TYR A 300 3.95 -11.76 21.39
N ASN A 301 4.47 -10.67 20.87
CA ASN A 301 5.12 -10.61 19.57
C ASN A 301 6.62 -10.36 19.76
N GLU A 302 7.44 -11.29 19.31
CA GLU A 302 8.90 -11.14 19.37
C GLU A 302 9.38 -10.07 18.38
N ARG A 303 10.38 -9.31 18.77
CA ARG A 303 11.02 -8.37 17.86
C ARG A 303 11.71 -9.11 16.71
N GLY A 304 11.42 -8.68 15.46
CA GLY A 304 11.78 -9.41 14.24
C GLY A 304 10.67 -10.36 13.78
N HIS A 305 9.57 -10.46 14.54
CA HIS A 305 8.30 -11.10 14.20
C HIS A 305 8.40 -12.57 13.80
N LYS A 306 9.47 -13.29 14.24
CA LYS A 306 9.64 -14.72 13.95
C LYS A 306 8.91 -15.63 14.92
N VAL A 307 8.55 -15.11 16.07
CA VAL A 307 7.81 -15.81 17.12
C VAL A 307 6.64 -14.99 17.58
N PHE A 308 5.47 -15.61 17.63
CA PHE A 308 4.27 -15.05 18.26
C PHE A 308 3.72 -16.06 19.25
N ARG A 309 3.36 -15.62 20.45
CA ARG A 309 2.83 -16.49 21.50
C ARG A 309 1.55 -15.94 22.10
N VAL A 310 0.65 -16.84 22.44
CA VAL A 310 -0.38 -16.61 23.45
C VAL A 310 0.11 -17.28 24.74
N LEU A 311 0.31 -16.51 25.79
CA LEU A 311 0.90 -16.93 27.05
C LEU A 311 -0.16 -16.91 28.14
N ALA A 312 -0.06 -17.84 29.09
CA ALA A 312 -0.89 -17.93 30.29
C ALA A 312 -0.02 -17.83 31.52
N LEU A 313 -0.33 -16.84 32.38
CA LEU A 313 0.28 -16.62 33.69
C LEU A 313 -0.64 -17.13 34.80
N ASP A 314 -0.15 -18.02 35.63
CA ASP A 314 -0.85 -18.55 36.79
C ASP A 314 -0.69 -17.59 38.00
N ALA A 315 -1.82 -17.08 38.52
CA ALA A 315 -1.82 -16.08 39.58
C ALA A 315 -1.31 -16.59 40.97
N GLU A 316 -1.31 -17.88 41.17
CA GLU A 316 -0.81 -18.45 42.42
C GLU A 316 0.69 -18.74 42.39
N SER A 317 1.16 -19.37 41.33
CA SER A 317 2.55 -19.83 41.21
C SER A 317 3.48 -18.84 40.48
N GLY A 318 2.95 -17.91 39.70
CA GLY A 318 3.73 -17.02 38.84
C GLY A 318 4.31 -17.70 37.59
N LYS A 319 3.97 -18.98 37.35
CA LYS A 319 4.46 -19.71 36.20
C LYS A 319 3.80 -19.22 34.91
N VAL A 320 4.61 -18.98 33.87
CA VAL A 320 4.19 -18.69 32.53
C VAL A 320 4.30 -19.94 31.65
N ARG A 321 3.28 -20.22 30.87
CA ARG A 321 3.30 -21.28 29.85
C ARG A 321 2.77 -20.77 28.51
N SER A 322 3.22 -21.38 27.44
CA SER A 322 2.64 -21.10 26.13
C SER A 322 1.32 -21.86 25.94
N VAL A 323 0.28 -21.17 25.50
CA VAL A 323 -0.97 -21.73 24.98
C VAL A 323 -0.87 -21.90 23.47
N ILE A 324 -0.34 -20.88 22.79
CA ILE A 324 -0.02 -20.89 21.37
C ILE A 324 1.43 -20.49 21.19
N GLU A 325 2.12 -21.15 20.28
CA GLU A 325 3.40 -20.72 19.75
C GLU A 325 3.39 -20.86 18.23
N GLU A 326 3.52 -19.73 17.55
CA GLU A 326 3.74 -19.66 16.12
C GLU A 326 5.18 -19.26 15.85
N THR A 327 5.84 -19.98 14.96
CA THR A 327 7.23 -19.70 14.57
C THR A 327 7.37 -19.67 13.06
N SER A 328 8.25 -18.80 12.56
CA SER A 328 8.57 -18.70 11.14
C SER A 328 10.06 -18.43 10.94
N LYS A 329 10.60 -18.90 9.84
CA LYS A 329 11.96 -18.53 9.40
C LYS A 329 12.04 -17.09 8.92
N THR A 330 10.92 -16.54 8.47
CA THR A 330 10.76 -15.21 7.93
C THR A 330 10.02 -14.31 8.94
N PHE A 331 8.72 -14.31 8.92
CA PHE A 331 7.85 -13.59 9.84
C PHE A 331 6.55 -14.35 10.10
N VAL A 332 5.94 -14.10 11.23
CA VAL A 332 4.54 -14.45 11.54
C VAL A 332 3.71 -13.22 11.23
N ASN A 333 2.71 -13.35 10.37
CA ASN A 333 1.82 -12.23 10.02
C ASN A 333 0.78 -12.01 11.12
N TYR A 334 1.21 -11.33 12.21
CA TYR A 334 0.41 -11.14 13.41
C TYR A 334 -0.84 -10.26 13.20
N SER A 335 -0.90 -9.46 12.14
CA SER A 335 -2.07 -8.64 11.83
C SER A 335 -3.27 -9.44 11.33
N ARG A 336 -3.09 -10.73 11.06
CA ARG A 336 -4.11 -11.65 10.54
C ARG A 336 -4.53 -12.72 11.50
N HIS A 337 -4.06 -12.69 12.73
CA HIS A 337 -4.49 -13.63 13.74
C HIS A 337 -5.94 -13.38 14.15
N PHE A 338 -6.59 -14.44 14.51
CA PHE A 338 -7.88 -14.42 15.21
C PHE A 338 -7.79 -15.35 16.40
N ARG A 339 -8.24 -14.87 17.55
CA ARG A 339 -8.32 -15.62 18.79
C ARG A 339 -9.69 -15.39 19.42
N GLN A 340 -10.37 -16.46 19.78
CA GLN A 340 -11.58 -16.41 20.59
C GLN A 340 -11.65 -17.62 21.51
N ASN A 341 -11.78 -17.38 22.80
CA ASN A 341 -12.07 -18.42 23.78
C ASN A 341 -13.52 -18.85 23.67
N ILE A 342 -13.76 -20.13 23.88
CA ILE A 342 -15.09 -20.75 23.86
C ILE A 342 -15.20 -21.79 24.98
N LYS A 343 -16.42 -22.28 25.24
CA LYS A 343 -16.73 -23.28 26.27
C LYS A 343 -16.19 -22.92 27.66
N GLY A 344 -16.46 -21.68 28.09
CA GLY A 344 -16.02 -21.19 29.39
C GLY A 344 -14.49 -21.18 29.50
N ASP A 345 -13.81 -20.72 28.45
CA ASP A 345 -12.35 -20.60 28.32
C ASP A 345 -11.56 -21.92 28.33
N THR A 346 -12.21 -23.06 28.21
CA THR A 346 -11.51 -24.36 28.12
C THR A 346 -10.92 -24.63 26.75
N GLN A 347 -11.51 -24.04 25.71
CA GLN A 347 -11.04 -24.15 24.32
C GLN A 347 -10.88 -22.77 23.68
N MET A 348 -10.04 -22.72 22.65
CA MET A 348 -9.74 -21.50 21.91
C MET A 348 -9.80 -21.78 20.41
N ILE A 349 -10.48 -20.94 19.66
CA ILE A 349 -10.35 -20.89 18.19
C ILE A 349 -9.16 -20.01 17.87
N TRP A 350 -8.24 -20.54 17.08
CA TRP A 350 -7.02 -19.89 16.63
C TRP A 350 -6.89 -19.92 15.12
N MET A 351 -6.49 -18.80 14.50
CA MET A 351 -6.23 -18.70 13.07
C MET A 351 -4.72 -18.65 12.80
N SER A 352 -4.22 -19.52 11.93
CA SER A 352 -2.78 -19.75 11.72
C SER A 352 -2.45 -20.15 10.28
N GLU A 353 -1.26 -19.70 9.83
CA GLU A 353 -0.66 -20.06 8.54
C GLU A 353 0.37 -21.23 8.65
N ARG A 354 0.32 -22.01 9.72
CA ARG A 354 1.32 -23.05 10.05
C ARG A 354 1.46 -24.18 9.03
N ASP A 355 0.46 -24.36 8.15
CA ASP A 355 0.48 -25.34 7.05
C ASP A 355 0.61 -24.69 5.65
N ASN A 356 1.16 -23.48 5.59
CA ASN A 356 1.25 -22.61 4.40
C ASN A 356 -0.04 -21.88 4.04
N TRP A 357 -1.19 -22.24 4.59
CA TRP A 357 -2.48 -21.62 4.32
C TRP A 357 -3.11 -21.13 5.63
N ASN A 358 -3.82 -20.01 5.56
CA ASN A 358 -4.43 -19.45 6.76
C ASN A 358 -5.71 -20.21 7.11
N HIS A 359 -5.67 -20.98 8.19
CA HIS A 359 -6.76 -21.86 8.62
C HIS A 359 -7.12 -21.73 10.09
N LEU A 360 -8.28 -22.28 10.46
CA LEU A 360 -8.80 -22.28 11.83
C LEU A 360 -8.42 -23.59 12.53
N TYR A 361 -8.01 -23.43 13.78
CA TYR A 361 -7.62 -24.53 14.68
C TYR A 361 -8.38 -24.42 16.01
N LEU A 362 -8.72 -25.54 16.59
CA LEU A 362 -9.27 -25.65 17.93
C LEU A 362 -8.15 -26.08 18.89
N ILE A 363 -7.93 -25.31 19.92
CA ILE A 363 -6.85 -25.45 20.89
C ILE A 363 -7.44 -25.74 22.26
N ASP A 364 -6.86 -26.68 23.01
CA ASP A 364 -7.11 -26.87 24.43
C ASP A 364 -6.32 -25.81 25.22
N VAL A 365 -6.99 -24.95 25.95
CA VAL A 365 -6.35 -23.81 26.63
C VAL A 365 -5.45 -24.27 27.78
N ALA A 366 -5.80 -25.35 28.48
CA ALA A 366 -5.02 -25.85 29.60
C ALA A 366 -3.68 -26.44 29.18
N SER A 367 -3.66 -27.23 28.10
CA SER A 367 -2.44 -27.91 27.65
C SER A 367 -1.73 -27.22 26.49
N GLY A 368 -2.37 -26.29 25.79
CA GLY A 368 -1.87 -25.68 24.53
C GLY A 368 -1.91 -26.63 23.34
N LYS A 369 -2.48 -27.83 23.47
CA LYS A 369 -2.53 -28.82 22.37
C LYS A 369 -3.58 -28.45 21.34
N THR A 370 -3.22 -28.56 20.08
CA THR A 370 -4.20 -28.53 18.96
C THR A 370 -5.09 -29.75 19.04
N LEU A 371 -6.37 -29.52 19.38
CA LEU A 371 -7.38 -30.56 19.40
C LEU A 371 -7.80 -30.95 17.97
N LYS A 372 -7.89 -29.94 17.09
CA LYS A 372 -8.37 -30.15 15.72
C LYS A 372 -8.01 -28.99 14.80
N GLN A 373 -7.73 -29.30 13.53
CA GLN A 373 -7.77 -28.34 12.43
C GLN A 373 -9.22 -28.27 11.90
N LEU A 374 -9.85 -27.11 12.00
CA LEU A 374 -11.27 -26.93 11.66
C LEU A 374 -11.48 -26.71 10.17
N THR A 375 -10.54 -26.00 9.51
CA THR A 375 -10.54 -25.78 8.05
C THR A 375 -9.22 -26.23 7.45
N ARG A 376 -9.22 -26.67 6.19
CA ARG A 376 -8.03 -27.17 5.51
C ARG A 376 -8.14 -27.08 4.00
N GLY A 377 -7.03 -27.04 3.29
CA GLY A 377 -6.95 -27.02 1.83
C GLY A 377 -5.99 -25.95 1.32
N GLU A 378 -5.85 -25.85 0.00
CA GLU A 378 -5.01 -24.85 -0.68
C GLU A 378 -5.79 -23.53 -0.87
N TRP A 379 -6.27 -22.96 0.22
CA TRP A 379 -7.08 -21.73 0.27
C TRP A 379 -6.95 -21.07 1.65
N VAL A 380 -7.44 -19.86 1.81
CA VAL A 380 -7.27 -19.10 3.04
C VAL A 380 -8.59 -18.67 3.68
N VAL A 381 -8.67 -18.77 4.99
CA VAL A 381 -9.62 -18.00 5.81
C VAL A 381 -9.15 -16.55 5.83
N ARG A 382 -10.06 -15.62 5.43
CA ARG A 382 -9.75 -14.18 5.44
C ARG A 382 -10.04 -13.52 6.78
N LYS A 383 -11.21 -13.83 7.34
CA LYS A 383 -11.70 -13.23 8.58
C LYS A 383 -12.78 -14.11 9.22
N VAL A 384 -12.71 -14.31 10.52
CA VAL A 384 -13.83 -14.85 11.30
C VAL A 384 -14.82 -13.71 11.57
N LEU A 385 -16.10 -13.96 11.30
CA LEU A 385 -17.17 -12.99 11.43
C LEU A 385 -17.94 -13.18 12.74
N HIS A 386 -18.21 -14.43 13.09
CA HIS A 386 -19.00 -14.79 14.26
C HIS A 386 -18.75 -16.25 14.66
N VAL A 387 -18.75 -16.51 15.95
CA VAL A 387 -18.71 -17.85 16.53
C VAL A 387 -20.01 -18.05 17.31
N ASP A 388 -20.83 -18.99 16.86
CA ASP A 388 -22.09 -19.36 17.48
C ASP A 388 -21.91 -20.66 18.25
N GLU A 389 -21.68 -20.55 19.54
CA GLU A 389 -21.47 -21.73 20.39
C GLU A 389 -22.74 -22.57 20.58
N GLU A 390 -23.92 -21.94 20.54
CA GLU A 390 -25.21 -22.64 20.72
C GLU A 390 -25.50 -23.54 19.50
N ARG A 391 -25.32 -23.03 18.29
CA ARG A 391 -25.46 -23.80 17.05
C ARG A 391 -24.22 -24.64 16.72
N GLY A 392 -23.11 -24.38 17.40
CA GLY A 392 -21.83 -25.04 17.13
C GLY A 392 -21.22 -24.66 15.78
N LEU A 393 -21.40 -23.41 15.31
CA LEU A 393 -20.97 -22.93 14.00
C LEU A 393 -19.98 -21.76 14.10
N ILE A 394 -19.06 -21.72 13.14
CA ILE A 394 -18.19 -20.56 12.88
C ILE A 394 -18.56 -19.97 11.53
N PHE A 395 -18.79 -18.68 11.47
CA PHE A 395 -19.01 -17.89 10.25
C PHE A 395 -17.73 -17.16 9.90
N PHE A 396 -17.28 -17.27 8.66
CA PHE A 396 -16.02 -16.67 8.23
C PHE A 396 -16.04 -16.32 6.74
N THR A 397 -15.10 -15.52 6.31
CA THR A 397 -14.83 -15.30 4.89
C THR A 397 -13.59 -16.09 4.45
N ALA A 398 -13.62 -16.60 3.23
CA ALA A 398 -12.55 -17.37 2.62
C ALA A 398 -12.24 -16.89 1.20
N SER A 399 -11.04 -17.20 0.72
CA SER A 399 -10.63 -16.96 -0.67
C SER A 399 -9.80 -18.14 -1.20
N GLY A 400 -9.91 -18.42 -2.51
CA GLY A 400 -9.14 -19.47 -3.18
C GLY A 400 -9.72 -20.87 -3.04
N MET A 401 -10.93 -21.04 -2.50
CA MET A 401 -11.58 -22.34 -2.37
C MET A 401 -11.90 -22.98 -3.73
N ASN A 402 -12.30 -22.16 -4.69
CA ASN A 402 -12.68 -22.59 -6.04
C ASN A 402 -11.50 -22.46 -6.99
N LYS A 403 -11.10 -23.55 -7.64
CA LYS A 403 -9.90 -23.57 -8.52
C LYS A 403 -10.09 -22.84 -9.84
N ASP A 404 -11.35 -22.66 -10.28
CA ASP A 404 -11.69 -22.10 -11.59
C ASP A 404 -12.06 -20.62 -11.55
N GLU A 405 -11.64 -19.90 -10.54
CA GLU A 405 -11.90 -18.48 -10.38
C GLU A 405 -10.68 -17.73 -9.84
N ASP A 406 -10.79 -16.40 -9.81
CA ASP A 406 -9.77 -15.54 -9.18
C ASP A 406 -9.60 -15.94 -7.70
N PRO A 407 -8.41 -16.37 -7.27
CA PRO A 407 -8.17 -16.83 -5.91
C PRO A 407 -8.31 -15.76 -4.83
N TYR A 408 -8.57 -14.54 -5.21
CA TYR A 408 -8.82 -13.42 -4.30
C TYR A 408 -10.32 -13.14 -4.09
N HIS A 409 -11.22 -13.78 -4.84
CA HIS A 409 -12.66 -13.63 -4.60
C HIS A 409 -13.01 -14.08 -3.19
N VAL A 410 -13.80 -13.26 -2.51
CA VAL A 410 -14.23 -13.48 -1.13
C VAL A 410 -15.55 -14.23 -1.13
N HIS A 411 -15.58 -15.36 -0.44
CA HIS A 411 -16.79 -16.14 -0.18
C HIS A 411 -17.14 -16.11 1.31
N TYR A 412 -18.41 -16.22 1.63
CA TYR A 412 -18.92 -16.31 3.00
C TYR A 412 -19.26 -17.75 3.33
N CYS A 413 -18.63 -18.26 4.37
CA CYS A 413 -18.65 -19.67 4.68
C CYS A 413 -19.06 -19.95 6.12
N THR A 414 -19.49 -21.19 6.38
CA THR A 414 -19.65 -21.74 7.73
C THR A 414 -18.92 -23.06 7.87
N VAL A 415 -18.47 -23.38 9.09
CA VAL A 415 -17.95 -24.68 9.48
C VAL A 415 -18.37 -24.99 10.91
N GLY A 416 -18.60 -26.26 11.22
CA GLY A 416 -18.87 -26.67 12.58
C GLY A 416 -17.67 -26.51 13.53
N LEU A 417 -17.91 -26.28 14.81
CA LEU A 417 -16.86 -26.31 15.85
C LEU A 417 -16.18 -27.68 15.95
N ASP A 418 -16.78 -28.72 15.35
CA ASP A 418 -16.19 -30.04 15.19
C ASP A 418 -15.39 -30.20 13.87
N GLY A 419 -15.25 -29.13 13.08
CA GLY A 419 -14.56 -29.11 11.80
C GLY A 419 -15.26 -29.84 10.66
N LYS A 420 -16.56 -30.15 10.83
CA LYS A 420 -17.39 -30.76 9.79
C LYS A 420 -18.37 -29.74 9.20
N GLY A 421 -19.02 -30.13 8.10
CA GLY A 421 -20.07 -29.30 7.51
C GLY A 421 -19.59 -27.98 6.94
N LEU A 422 -18.34 -27.92 6.41
CA LEU A 422 -17.88 -26.75 5.67
C LEU A 422 -18.85 -26.47 4.52
N ARG A 423 -19.38 -25.26 4.47
CA ARG A 423 -20.35 -24.85 3.46
C ARG A 423 -20.06 -23.44 2.99
N ASP A 424 -20.04 -23.25 1.68
CA ASP A 424 -20.06 -21.96 1.03
C ASP A 424 -21.51 -21.44 0.98
N LEU A 425 -21.77 -20.28 1.53
CA LEU A 425 -23.07 -19.60 1.54
C LEU A 425 -23.27 -18.73 0.29
N THR A 426 -22.21 -18.48 -0.48
CA THR A 426 -22.15 -17.54 -1.61
C THR A 426 -21.47 -18.21 -2.80
N PRO A 427 -22.09 -19.21 -3.44
CA PRO A 427 -21.44 -20.14 -4.36
C PRO A 427 -21.19 -19.57 -5.77
N GLU A 428 -21.68 -18.37 -6.10
CA GLU A 428 -21.44 -17.77 -7.41
C GLU A 428 -19.95 -17.40 -7.56
N LYS A 429 -19.38 -17.69 -8.74
CA LYS A 429 -17.97 -17.39 -9.06
C LYS A 429 -17.77 -15.88 -9.24
N ALA A 430 -17.72 -15.17 -8.13
CA ALA A 430 -17.58 -13.72 -8.04
C ALA A 430 -17.02 -13.29 -6.69
N ASN A 431 -16.68 -12.03 -6.56
CA ASN A 431 -16.35 -11.44 -5.26
C ASN A 431 -17.63 -11.02 -4.54
N HIS A 432 -17.79 -11.44 -3.28
CA HIS A 432 -18.99 -11.23 -2.48
C HIS A 432 -18.77 -10.19 -1.39
N LYS A 433 -19.80 -9.40 -1.13
CA LYS A 433 -19.92 -8.47 0.01
C LYS A 433 -21.26 -8.70 0.67
N ALA A 434 -21.28 -9.44 1.78
CA ALA A 434 -22.51 -9.77 2.47
C ALA A 434 -22.60 -9.13 3.85
N THR A 435 -23.84 -8.84 4.26
CA THR A 435 -24.18 -8.34 5.58
C THR A 435 -25.21 -9.25 6.20
N PHE A 436 -24.87 -9.87 7.33
CA PHE A 436 -25.77 -10.74 8.08
C PHE A 436 -26.77 -9.93 8.92
N ASN A 437 -27.94 -10.52 9.16
CA ASN A 437 -28.84 -10.09 10.23
C ASN A 437 -28.23 -10.41 11.61
N LYS A 438 -28.83 -9.90 12.69
CA LYS A 438 -28.29 -10.03 14.05
C LYS A 438 -28.14 -11.49 14.49
N SER A 439 -29.09 -12.36 14.13
CA SER A 439 -29.08 -13.79 14.49
C SER A 439 -28.24 -14.68 13.59
N TYR A 440 -27.58 -14.13 12.57
CA TYR A 440 -26.80 -14.90 11.59
C TYR A 440 -27.61 -16.03 10.94
N THR A 441 -28.90 -15.78 10.65
CA THR A 441 -29.77 -16.72 9.94
C THR A 441 -30.02 -16.33 8.49
N ARG A 442 -29.82 -15.05 8.15
CA ARG A 442 -29.97 -14.48 6.81
C ARG A 442 -28.83 -13.53 6.49
N LEU A 443 -28.55 -13.38 5.20
CA LEU A 443 -27.59 -12.39 4.71
C LEU A 443 -28.10 -11.75 3.42
N VAL A 444 -27.87 -10.45 3.27
CA VAL A 444 -27.97 -9.76 2.00
C VAL A 444 -26.58 -9.74 1.40
N ASP A 445 -26.44 -10.37 0.26
CA ASP A 445 -25.19 -10.57 -0.46
C ASP A 445 -25.21 -9.80 -1.76
N THR A 446 -24.20 -8.96 -1.98
CA THR A 446 -23.93 -8.29 -3.27
C THR A 446 -22.67 -8.87 -3.86
N TYR A 447 -22.78 -9.50 -5.03
CA TYR A 447 -21.65 -10.08 -5.72
C TYR A 447 -21.42 -9.46 -7.09
N SER A 448 -20.16 -9.34 -7.47
CA SER A 448 -19.73 -8.80 -8.76
C SER A 448 -18.32 -9.27 -9.10
N LYS A 449 -17.88 -8.98 -10.33
CA LYS A 449 -16.47 -9.09 -10.72
C LYS A 449 -16.04 -7.78 -11.37
N ALA A 450 -14.77 -7.59 -11.59
CA ALA A 450 -14.28 -6.40 -12.29
C ALA A 450 -14.95 -6.19 -13.66
N ASP A 451 -15.36 -7.28 -14.31
CA ASP A 451 -16.03 -7.32 -15.63
C ASP A 451 -17.53 -7.65 -15.57
N GLN A 452 -18.12 -7.76 -14.37
CA GLN A 452 -19.52 -8.14 -14.16
C GLN A 452 -20.23 -7.16 -13.24
N ALA A 453 -21.34 -6.61 -13.70
CA ALA A 453 -22.21 -5.73 -12.93
C ALA A 453 -22.72 -6.41 -11.63
N PRO A 454 -22.94 -5.65 -10.54
CA PRO A 454 -23.34 -6.19 -9.26
C PRO A 454 -24.77 -6.77 -9.27
N VAL A 455 -24.94 -7.89 -8.57
CA VAL A 455 -26.23 -8.51 -8.26
C VAL A 455 -26.35 -8.60 -6.75
N THR A 456 -27.48 -8.16 -6.22
CA THR A 456 -27.81 -8.24 -4.79
C THR A 456 -28.93 -9.24 -4.55
N VAL A 457 -28.69 -10.16 -3.63
CA VAL A 457 -29.63 -11.23 -3.27
C VAL A 457 -29.80 -11.35 -1.78
N LEU A 458 -30.97 -11.83 -1.35
CA LEU A 458 -31.22 -12.28 0.02
C LEU A 458 -31.05 -13.81 0.07
N ARG A 459 -30.22 -14.27 1.02
CA ARG A 459 -29.98 -15.70 1.28
C ARG A 459 -30.38 -16.09 2.69
N THR A 460 -30.74 -17.35 2.87
CA THR A 460 -30.85 -17.98 4.19
C THR A 460 -29.63 -18.85 4.45
N VAL A 461 -29.15 -18.81 5.69
CA VAL A 461 -27.97 -19.59 6.10
C VAL A 461 -28.20 -21.09 5.97
N ASP A 462 -29.43 -21.55 6.22
CA ASP A 462 -29.78 -22.97 6.09
C ASP A 462 -29.89 -23.46 4.64
N GLY A 463 -29.80 -22.56 3.67
CA GLY A 463 -29.90 -22.88 2.24
C GLY A 463 -31.24 -22.48 1.64
N GLY A 464 -31.44 -22.85 0.39
CA GLY A 464 -32.60 -22.48 -0.43
C GLY A 464 -32.20 -21.54 -1.57
N GLU A 465 -33.13 -21.33 -2.50
CA GLU A 465 -32.92 -20.44 -3.64
C GLU A 465 -32.80 -18.98 -3.18
N PRO A 466 -31.75 -18.23 -3.59
CA PRO A 466 -31.60 -16.85 -3.24
C PRO A 466 -32.66 -15.96 -3.91
N GLN A 467 -33.24 -15.05 -3.15
CA GLN A 467 -34.16 -14.04 -3.69
C GLN A 467 -33.38 -12.86 -4.28
N VAL A 468 -33.51 -12.61 -5.58
CA VAL A 468 -32.92 -11.42 -6.22
C VAL A 468 -33.61 -10.17 -5.72
N LEU A 469 -32.82 -9.24 -5.16
CA LEU A 469 -33.30 -7.94 -4.66
C LEU A 469 -33.03 -6.80 -5.62
N ALA A 470 -31.86 -6.83 -6.29
CA ALA A 470 -31.44 -5.81 -7.24
C ALA A 470 -30.43 -6.37 -8.22
N LYS A 471 -30.40 -5.80 -9.42
CA LYS A 471 -29.37 -6.05 -10.45
C LYS A 471 -28.85 -4.71 -10.97
N GLY A 472 -27.54 -4.56 -11.03
CA GLY A 472 -26.91 -3.39 -11.62
C GLY A 472 -27.15 -3.33 -13.12
N ASP A 473 -27.77 -2.26 -13.60
CA ASP A 473 -27.96 -2.00 -15.02
C ASP A 473 -26.90 -1.02 -15.51
N ILE A 474 -26.00 -1.51 -16.35
CA ILE A 474 -24.86 -0.76 -16.93
C ILE A 474 -25.15 -0.19 -18.32
N SER A 475 -26.34 -0.42 -18.89
CA SER A 475 -26.70 0.00 -20.26
C SER A 475 -26.45 1.48 -20.53
N LYS A 476 -26.69 2.34 -19.52
CA LYS A 476 -26.48 3.78 -19.59
C LYS A 476 -25.00 4.16 -19.75
N ILE A 477 -24.09 3.47 -19.07
CA ILE A 477 -22.65 3.74 -19.23
C ILE A 477 -22.09 3.09 -20.49
N GLU A 478 -22.57 1.92 -20.86
CA GLU A 478 -22.20 1.24 -22.11
C GLU A 478 -22.59 2.09 -23.34
N SER A 479 -23.79 2.67 -23.35
CA SER A 479 -24.22 3.57 -24.41
C SER A 479 -23.33 4.81 -24.58
N LYS A 480 -22.57 5.16 -23.55
CA LYS A 480 -21.58 6.23 -23.56
C LYS A 480 -20.15 5.75 -23.88
N GLY A 481 -19.99 4.48 -24.25
CA GLY A 481 -18.70 3.89 -24.63
C GLY A 481 -17.91 3.25 -23.50
N TRP A 482 -18.50 3.05 -22.30
CA TRP A 482 -17.84 2.29 -21.23
C TRP A 482 -17.62 0.84 -21.64
N LYS A 483 -16.46 0.31 -21.29
CA LYS A 483 -16.14 -1.11 -21.44
C LYS A 483 -15.49 -1.61 -20.15
N ALA A 484 -15.84 -2.83 -19.77
CA ALA A 484 -15.22 -3.50 -18.64
C ALA A 484 -13.71 -3.66 -18.85
N PRO A 485 -12.89 -3.59 -17.78
CA PRO A 485 -11.51 -4.05 -17.84
C PRO A 485 -11.49 -5.55 -18.16
N GLU A 486 -10.44 -5.99 -18.83
CA GLU A 486 -10.24 -7.43 -19.08
C GLU A 486 -9.50 -8.08 -17.93
N ILE A 487 -10.04 -9.16 -17.40
CA ILE A 487 -9.33 -10.03 -16.44
C ILE A 487 -8.34 -10.90 -17.23
N PHE A 488 -7.05 -10.77 -16.93
CA PHE A 488 -5.99 -11.52 -17.58
C PHE A 488 -5.13 -12.28 -16.57
N THR A 489 -4.73 -13.49 -16.93
CA THR A 489 -3.94 -14.36 -16.09
C THR A 489 -2.74 -14.90 -16.86
N ALA A 490 -1.57 -14.88 -16.23
CA ALA A 490 -0.35 -15.47 -16.77
C ALA A 490 0.51 -16.05 -15.63
N PRO A 491 1.37 -17.05 -15.92
CA PRO A 491 2.32 -17.56 -14.93
C PRO A 491 3.30 -16.48 -14.46
N GLY A 492 3.64 -16.51 -13.17
CA GLY A 492 4.70 -15.70 -12.60
C GLY A 492 6.11 -16.21 -12.93
N ARG A 493 7.12 -15.74 -12.19
CA ARG A 493 8.54 -16.07 -12.36
C ARG A 493 8.86 -17.55 -12.28
N ASP A 494 8.05 -18.31 -11.56
CA ASP A 494 8.19 -19.77 -11.40
C ASP A 494 7.62 -20.57 -12.58
N GLY A 495 7.01 -19.92 -13.55
CA GLY A 495 6.36 -20.52 -14.72
C GLY A 495 5.09 -21.33 -14.41
N LYS A 496 4.55 -21.25 -13.20
CA LYS A 496 3.44 -22.08 -12.72
C LYS A 496 2.35 -21.28 -12.00
N THR A 497 2.72 -20.46 -11.03
CA THR A 497 1.77 -19.75 -10.18
C THR A 497 1.04 -18.66 -10.99
N PRO A 498 -0.30 -18.73 -11.10
CA PRO A 498 -1.04 -17.75 -11.88
C PRO A 498 -1.05 -16.38 -11.17
N MET A 499 -0.62 -15.35 -11.88
CA MET A 499 -0.77 -13.95 -11.49
C MET A 499 -2.04 -13.39 -12.13
N TRP A 500 -2.86 -12.74 -11.34
CA TRP A 500 -4.16 -12.20 -11.75
C TRP A 500 -4.10 -10.68 -11.83
N GLY A 501 -4.57 -10.14 -12.94
CA GLY A 501 -4.56 -8.71 -13.17
C GLY A 501 -5.66 -8.23 -14.10
N LEU A 502 -5.74 -6.92 -14.25
CA LEU A 502 -6.71 -6.22 -15.09
C LEU A 502 -6.00 -5.42 -16.16
N ILE A 503 -6.58 -5.41 -17.36
CA ILE A 503 -6.15 -4.61 -18.52
C ILE A 503 -7.25 -3.60 -18.83
N TYR A 504 -6.92 -2.32 -18.73
CA TYR A 504 -7.81 -1.20 -19.07
C TYR A 504 -7.41 -0.60 -20.40
N ARG A 505 -8.41 -0.30 -21.22
CA ARG A 505 -8.26 0.32 -22.55
C ARG A 505 -9.01 1.65 -22.60
N PRO A 506 -8.59 2.60 -23.45
CA PRO A 506 -9.36 3.82 -23.66
C PRO A 506 -10.73 3.52 -24.28
N THR A 507 -11.70 4.41 -24.09
CA THR A 507 -13.05 4.22 -24.65
C THR A 507 -13.07 4.20 -26.18
N ASN A 508 -12.12 4.89 -26.82
CA ASN A 508 -11.89 4.93 -28.27
C ASN A 508 -10.85 3.91 -28.75
N PHE A 509 -10.65 2.81 -28.00
CA PHE A 509 -9.68 1.78 -28.34
C PHE A 509 -9.84 1.23 -29.76
N ASP A 510 -8.72 1.18 -30.48
CA ASP A 510 -8.59 0.62 -31.82
C ASP A 510 -7.47 -0.43 -31.84
N PRO A 511 -7.77 -1.72 -32.04
CA PRO A 511 -6.77 -2.80 -31.99
C PRO A 511 -5.71 -2.73 -33.10
N SER A 512 -5.90 -1.89 -34.11
CA SER A 512 -4.92 -1.67 -35.20
C SER A 512 -3.79 -0.70 -34.81
N ARG A 513 -3.95 0.03 -33.67
CA ARG A 513 -2.94 0.97 -33.18
C ARG A 513 -2.00 0.31 -32.17
N SER A 514 -0.86 0.95 -31.95
CA SER A 514 0.09 0.60 -30.90
C SER A 514 -0.05 1.54 -29.72
N TYR A 515 -0.10 0.99 -28.49
CA TYR A 515 -0.32 1.73 -27.25
C TYR A 515 0.84 1.50 -26.29
N PRO A 516 1.47 2.54 -25.75
CA PRO A 516 2.37 2.37 -24.60
C PRO A 516 1.60 1.76 -23.42
N VAL A 517 2.29 1.00 -22.60
CA VAL A 517 1.71 0.33 -21.43
C VAL A 517 2.10 1.09 -20.17
N ILE A 518 1.16 1.28 -19.25
CA ILE A 518 1.45 1.83 -17.92
C ILE A 518 0.95 0.85 -16.87
N GLU A 519 1.81 0.51 -15.93
CA GLU A 519 1.45 -0.27 -14.76
C GLU A 519 1.13 0.65 -13.59
N TYR A 520 -0.05 0.47 -12.97
CA TYR A 520 -0.35 0.99 -11.65
C TYR A 520 0.03 -0.06 -10.60
N ILE A 521 0.99 0.28 -9.77
CA ILE A 521 1.51 -0.64 -8.75
C ILE A 521 1.16 -0.19 -7.34
N TYR A 522 0.69 -1.12 -6.54
CA TYR A 522 0.79 -1.12 -5.10
C TYR A 522 1.07 -2.56 -4.68
N SER A 523 2.18 -2.80 -3.96
CA SER A 523 2.67 -4.15 -3.68
C SER A 523 3.15 -4.32 -2.24
N GLY A 524 2.59 -3.55 -1.31
CA GLY A 524 2.87 -3.73 0.11
C GLY A 524 2.44 -5.13 0.58
N PRO A 525 3.25 -5.84 1.39
CA PRO A 525 2.98 -7.23 1.73
C PRO A 525 1.68 -7.49 2.48
N GLY A 526 1.13 -6.46 3.14
CA GLY A 526 -0.04 -6.59 4.03
C GLY A 526 -1.40 -6.82 3.35
N ASP A 527 -1.53 -6.72 2.02
CA ASP A 527 -2.82 -6.85 1.32
C ASP A 527 -2.65 -7.32 -0.14
N ALA A 528 -3.78 -7.42 -0.87
CA ALA A 528 -3.88 -7.55 -2.33
C ALA A 528 -4.67 -6.36 -2.86
N TYR A 529 -4.29 -5.83 -4.02
CA TYR A 529 -4.67 -4.47 -4.41
C TYR A 529 -5.43 -4.35 -5.72
N VAL A 530 -5.48 -5.41 -6.52
CA VAL A 530 -6.27 -5.43 -7.76
C VAL A 530 -7.76 -5.44 -7.41
N PRO A 531 -8.57 -4.53 -7.95
CA PRO A 531 -10.01 -4.55 -7.74
C PRO A 531 -10.63 -5.87 -8.16
N LYS A 532 -11.40 -6.48 -7.29
CA LYS A 532 -12.11 -7.74 -7.55
C LYS A 532 -13.61 -7.51 -7.79
N ASP A 533 -14.13 -6.38 -7.34
CA ASP A 533 -15.50 -5.96 -7.55
C ASP A 533 -15.64 -5.12 -8.81
N PHE A 534 -16.87 -5.00 -9.28
CA PHE A 534 -17.26 -4.07 -10.32
C PHE A 534 -16.94 -2.62 -9.93
N GLN A 535 -16.30 -1.93 -10.87
CA GLN A 535 -16.03 -0.49 -10.78
C GLN A 535 -16.44 0.15 -12.12
N SER A 536 -17.43 1.02 -12.09
CA SER A 536 -17.81 1.80 -13.28
C SER A 536 -16.73 2.83 -13.68
N PHE A 537 -15.91 3.26 -12.71
CA PHE A 537 -14.78 4.17 -12.91
C PHE A 537 -13.68 3.90 -11.87
N ASN A 538 -12.45 3.76 -12.33
CA ASN A 538 -11.26 3.67 -11.48
C ASN A 538 -10.48 4.99 -11.53
N TRP A 539 -10.40 5.69 -10.38
CA TRP A 539 -9.83 7.04 -10.26
C TRP A 539 -8.38 7.18 -10.71
N TYR A 540 -7.57 6.13 -10.57
CA TYR A 540 -6.15 6.19 -10.92
C TYR A 540 -5.85 5.71 -12.34
N ILE A 541 -6.74 4.94 -12.93
CA ILE A 541 -6.50 4.17 -14.15
C ILE A 541 -7.33 4.67 -15.34
N SER A 542 -8.65 4.87 -15.15
CA SER A 542 -9.56 5.09 -16.28
C SER A 542 -9.22 6.35 -17.09
N SER A 543 -9.00 7.48 -16.41
CA SER A 543 -8.62 8.74 -17.07
C SER A 543 -7.23 8.65 -17.72
N LEU A 544 -6.29 7.93 -17.11
CA LEU A 544 -4.96 7.74 -17.70
C LEU A 544 -5.03 6.89 -18.99
N ALA A 545 -5.82 5.82 -18.99
CA ALA A 545 -6.03 5.00 -20.18
C ALA A 545 -6.60 5.82 -21.33
N GLU A 546 -7.53 6.77 -21.04
CA GLU A 546 -8.20 7.60 -22.04
C GLU A 546 -7.25 8.50 -22.84
N LEU A 547 -6.05 8.78 -22.31
CA LEU A 547 -5.00 9.51 -23.03
C LEU A 547 -4.38 8.70 -24.18
N GLY A 548 -4.73 7.42 -24.31
CA GLY A 548 -4.18 6.51 -25.32
C GLY A 548 -3.13 5.55 -24.76
N PHE A 549 -3.25 5.15 -23.50
CA PHE A 549 -2.44 4.09 -22.90
C PHE A 549 -3.24 2.81 -22.68
N ILE A 550 -2.57 1.68 -22.67
CA ILE A 550 -3.08 0.48 -22.01
C ILE A 550 -2.59 0.53 -20.56
N VAL A 551 -3.51 0.54 -19.60
CA VAL A 551 -3.13 0.58 -18.19
C VAL A 551 -3.41 -0.78 -17.57
N VAL A 552 -2.44 -1.31 -16.83
CA VAL A 552 -2.53 -2.63 -16.20
C VAL A 552 -2.34 -2.51 -14.68
N GLN A 553 -2.97 -3.44 -13.96
CA GLN A 553 -2.79 -3.60 -12.53
C GLN A 553 -2.85 -5.08 -12.20
N LEU A 554 -1.88 -5.61 -11.44
CA LEU A 554 -1.86 -7.02 -11.04
C LEU A 554 -1.32 -7.22 -9.63
N ASP A 555 -1.72 -8.32 -8.99
CA ASP A 555 -1.14 -8.80 -7.74
C ASP A 555 -0.09 -9.87 -8.04
N ALA A 556 1.13 -9.67 -7.57
CA ALA A 556 2.28 -10.53 -7.79
C ALA A 556 2.73 -11.20 -6.48
N MET A 557 3.70 -12.11 -6.53
CA MET A 557 4.32 -12.66 -5.32
C MET A 557 4.84 -11.55 -4.41
N GLY A 558 4.80 -11.78 -3.11
CA GLY A 558 5.08 -10.78 -2.07
C GLY A 558 3.85 -10.05 -1.55
N THR A 559 2.68 -10.18 -2.21
CA THR A 559 1.38 -9.73 -1.69
C THR A 559 0.67 -10.84 -0.93
N SER A 560 -0.43 -10.51 -0.29
CA SER A 560 -1.12 -11.38 0.65
C SER A 560 -2.28 -12.18 0.05
N TYR A 561 -2.96 -12.96 0.91
CA TYR A 561 -4.17 -13.75 0.65
C TYR A 561 -3.99 -14.93 -0.31
N ARG A 562 -2.76 -15.35 -0.49
CA ARG A 562 -2.38 -16.64 -1.07
C ARG A 562 -1.68 -17.49 0.01
N GLY A 563 -1.01 -18.56 -0.37
CA GLY A 563 -0.20 -19.32 0.58
C GLY A 563 0.97 -18.48 1.15
N LYS A 564 1.43 -18.82 2.35
CA LYS A 564 2.53 -18.16 3.04
C LYS A 564 3.79 -18.03 2.19
N ALA A 565 4.15 -19.09 1.46
CA ALA A 565 5.29 -19.09 0.54
C ALA A 565 5.16 -18.06 -0.60
N PHE A 566 3.95 -17.69 -1.00
CA PHE A 566 3.70 -16.63 -1.98
C PHE A 566 3.99 -15.24 -1.41
N GLU A 567 3.64 -15.00 -0.15
CA GLU A 567 3.86 -13.72 0.55
C GLU A 567 5.32 -13.56 0.97
N GLU A 568 5.96 -14.63 1.46
CA GLU A 568 7.30 -14.59 2.06
C GLU A 568 8.43 -14.19 1.10
N VAL A 569 8.20 -14.14 -0.22
CA VAL A 569 9.20 -13.64 -1.17
C VAL A 569 9.53 -12.17 -0.94
N CYS A 570 8.67 -11.43 -0.22
CA CYS A 570 8.93 -10.05 0.19
C CYS A 570 9.95 -9.94 1.35
N TYR A 571 10.18 -11.03 2.10
CA TYR A 571 11.02 -10.97 3.30
C TYR A 571 12.44 -10.57 2.95
N LYS A 572 12.89 -9.43 3.52
CA LYS A 572 14.19 -8.81 3.23
C LYS A 572 14.42 -8.46 1.76
N ASN A 573 13.34 -8.34 0.98
CA ASN A 573 13.39 -8.10 -0.47
C ASN A 573 12.26 -7.18 -0.94
N LEU A 574 12.01 -6.06 -0.25
CA LEU A 574 11.01 -5.08 -0.69
C LEU A 574 11.42 -4.34 -1.98
N LYS A 575 12.67 -4.47 -2.42
CA LYS A 575 13.15 -3.86 -3.67
C LYS A 575 12.61 -4.53 -4.93
N ASP A 576 12.36 -5.84 -4.90
CA ASP A 576 12.12 -6.65 -6.10
C ASP A 576 11.19 -7.86 -5.86
N ALA A 577 10.37 -7.78 -4.81
CA ALA A 577 9.49 -8.89 -4.45
C ALA A 577 8.52 -9.27 -5.57
N GLY A 578 7.90 -8.28 -6.23
CA GLY A 578 6.85 -8.48 -7.23
C GLY A 578 7.24 -8.17 -8.68
N LEU A 579 8.30 -7.41 -8.94
CA LEU A 579 8.63 -6.90 -10.28
C LEU A 579 8.91 -7.99 -11.32
N PRO A 580 9.64 -9.08 -11.04
CA PRO A 580 9.85 -10.15 -12.02
C PRO A 580 8.55 -10.81 -12.52
N ASP A 581 7.57 -11.00 -11.64
CA ASP A 581 6.26 -11.58 -12.02
C ASP A 581 5.47 -10.62 -12.90
N ARG A 582 5.51 -9.31 -12.56
CA ARG A 582 4.84 -8.24 -13.29
C ARG A 582 5.37 -8.09 -14.69
N ILE A 583 6.70 -8.12 -14.85
CA ILE A 583 7.37 -8.11 -16.15
C ILE A 583 6.97 -9.35 -16.98
N ALA A 584 6.97 -10.55 -16.38
CA ALA A 584 6.58 -11.77 -17.05
C ALA A 584 5.10 -11.71 -17.51
N TRP A 585 4.21 -11.22 -16.66
CA TRP A 585 2.79 -11.07 -16.95
C TRP A 585 2.52 -10.06 -18.08
N ILE A 586 3.16 -8.87 -18.05
CA ILE A 586 3.01 -7.85 -19.10
C ILE A 586 3.54 -8.38 -20.43
N LYS A 587 4.68 -9.08 -20.45
CA LYS A 587 5.21 -9.75 -21.65
C LYS A 587 4.26 -10.80 -22.21
N ALA A 588 3.62 -11.59 -21.33
CA ALA A 588 2.62 -12.58 -21.72
C ALA A 588 1.35 -11.92 -22.30
N ALA A 589 0.89 -10.81 -21.70
CA ALA A 589 -0.22 -10.04 -22.21
C ALA A 589 0.08 -9.45 -23.59
N ALA A 590 1.26 -8.84 -23.78
CA ALA A 590 1.68 -8.28 -25.07
C ALA A 590 1.82 -9.34 -26.18
N LYS A 591 2.27 -10.55 -25.82
CA LYS A 591 2.30 -11.67 -26.77
C LYS A 591 0.90 -12.03 -27.29
N ARG A 592 -0.10 -11.92 -26.45
CA ARG A 592 -1.51 -12.15 -26.82
C ARG A 592 -2.12 -10.95 -27.54
N TYR A 593 -1.72 -9.74 -27.14
CA TYR A 593 -2.26 -8.48 -27.60
C TYR A 593 -1.18 -7.62 -28.23
N PRO A 594 -0.90 -7.78 -29.53
CA PRO A 594 0.22 -7.09 -30.22
C PRO A 594 0.12 -5.55 -30.23
N TYR A 595 -1.01 -4.97 -29.90
CA TYR A 595 -1.18 -3.53 -29.72
C TYR A 595 -0.54 -2.98 -28.44
N MET A 596 -0.16 -3.84 -27.49
CA MET A 596 0.58 -3.46 -26.27
C MET A 596 2.06 -3.31 -26.60
N ASP A 597 2.55 -2.07 -26.60
CA ASP A 597 3.94 -1.76 -26.93
C ASP A 597 4.82 -1.86 -25.66
N ILE A 598 5.49 -3.00 -25.51
CA ILE A 598 6.38 -3.26 -24.36
C ILE A 598 7.76 -2.61 -24.48
N ASP A 599 8.06 -1.91 -25.57
CA ASP A 599 9.25 -1.05 -25.66
C ASP A 599 9.00 0.32 -25.00
N ARG A 600 7.73 0.62 -24.67
CA ARG A 600 7.29 1.86 -24.01
C ARG A 600 6.45 1.56 -22.77
N VAL A 601 7.06 0.94 -21.75
CA VAL A 601 6.37 0.61 -20.48
C VAL A 601 6.69 1.65 -19.42
N GLY A 602 5.65 2.26 -18.82
CA GLY A 602 5.76 3.10 -17.64
C GLY A 602 5.20 2.43 -16.39
N ILE A 603 5.49 3.00 -15.23
CA ILE A 603 4.99 2.52 -13.94
C ILE A 603 4.71 3.69 -13.01
N PHE A 604 3.66 3.58 -12.17
CA PHE A 604 3.41 4.58 -11.13
C PHE A 604 2.75 3.96 -9.91
N GLY A 605 2.98 4.59 -8.76
CA GLY A 605 2.35 4.22 -7.51
C GLY A 605 2.58 5.24 -6.40
N CYS A 606 1.96 4.99 -5.24
CA CYS A 606 2.06 5.83 -4.05
C CYS A 606 2.50 4.98 -2.85
N SER A 607 3.20 5.59 -1.88
CA SER A 607 3.59 4.89 -0.66
C SER A 607 4.54 3.71 -0.96
N ALA A 608 4.21 2.48 -0.55
CA ALA A 608 4.94 1.28 -1.00
C ALA A 608 5.00 1.19 -2.54
N GLY A 609 3.91 1.55 -3.25
CA GLY A 609 3.89 1.63 -4.71
C GLY A 609 4.82 2.72 -5.28
N GLY A 610 5.07 3.80 -4.53
CA GLY A 610 6.06 4.81 -4.86
C GLY A 610 7.48 4.27 -4.75
N GLN A 611 7.79 3.53 -3.70
CA GLN A 611 9.07 2.81 -3.56
C GLN A 611 9.29 1.86 -4.74
N GLU A 612 8.30 1.01 -5.02
CA GLU A 612 8.37 0.01 -6.10
C GLU A 612 8.48 0.65 -7.50
N SER A 613 7.76 1.74 -7.76
CA SER A 613 7.88 2.47 -9.02
C SER A 613 9.28 3.02 -9.24
N THR A 614 9.93 3.51 -8.18
CA THR A 614 11.31 3.94 -8.21
C THR A 614 12.25 2.74 -8.40
N ASN A 615 12.06 1.65 -7.65
CA ASN A 615 12.83 0.40 -7.82
C ASN A 615 12.77 -0.11 -9.26
N ALA A 616 11.59 -0.03 -9.90
CA ALA A 616 11.40 -0.51 -11.27
C ALA A 616 12.35 0.15 -12.27
N VAL A 617 12.56 1.46 -12.20
CA VAL A 617 13.49 2.16 -13.10
C VAL A 617 14.95 2.09 -12.65
N LEU A 618 15.20 1.83 -11.36
CA LEU A 618 16.56 1.63 -10.84
C LEU A 618 17.11 0.22 -11.13
N LEU A 619 16.25 -0.80 -11.10
CA LEU A 619 16.66 -2.20 -11.22
C LEU A 619 16.27 -2.84 -12.56
N HIS A 620 15.19 -2.39 -13.19
CA HIS A 620 14.62 -2.91 -14.43
C HIS A 620 14.40 -1.82 -15.49
N GLY A 621 15.31 -0.85 -15.60
CA GLY A 621 15.27 0.21 -16.60
C GLY A 621 15.37 -0.28 -18.05
N ASP A 622 15.82 -1.53 -18.26
CA ASP A 622 15.74 -2.22 -19.55
C ASP A 622 14.28 -2.51 -19.96
N PHE A 623 13.37 -2.68 -19.02
CA PHE A 623 11.94 -2.91 -19.26
C PHE A 623 11.10 -1.64 -19.00
N TYR A 624 11.17 -1.04 -17.81
CA TYR A 624 10.43 0.19 -17.49
C TYR A 624 11.15 1.43 -17.98
N LYS A 625 10.47 2.24 -18.80
CA LYS A 625 11.04 3.41 -19.50
C LYS A 625 10.77 4.73 -18.79
N ALA A 626 9.81 4.79 -17.87
CA ALA A 626 9.50 5.98 -17.08
C ALA A 626 8.77 5.59 -15.79
N ALA A 627 9.02 6.28 -14.68
CA ALA A 627 8.34 6.07 -13.42
C ALA A 627 7.83 7.36 -12.79
N PHE A 628 6.59 7.32 -12.27
CA PHE A 628 6.03 8.35 -11.42
C PHE A 628 5.86 7.77 -10.00
N SER A 629 6.52 8.37 -9.03
CA SER A 629 6.59 7.90 -7.65
C SER A 629 6.05 8.95 -6.69
N ALA A 630 4.93 8.65 -6.04
CA ALA A 630 4.32 9.53 -5.05
C ALA A 630 4.56 9.03 -3.62
N CYS A 631 5.00 9.90 -2.73
CA CYS A 631 5.14 9.65 -1.29
C CYS A 631 5.80 8.30 -0.95
N GLY A 632 6.87 7.94 -1.68
CA GLY A 632 7.48 6.60 -1.60
C GLY A 632 8.23 6.34 -0.29
N CYS A 633 8.12 5.11 0.22
CA CYS A 633 8.93 4.61 1.34
C CYS A 633 10.34 4.26 0.86
N HIS A 634 11.09 5.24 0.38
CA HIS A 634 12.32 5.04 -0.40
C HIS A 634 13.48 4.38 0.35
N ASP A 635 13.46 4.43 1.69
CA ASP A 635 14.42 3.74 2.53
C ASP A 635 13.71 3.12 3.72
N ASN A 636 13.72 1.80 3.81
CA ASN A 636 13.03 1.07 4.85
C ASN A 636 13.60 1.32 6.25
N ARG A 637 14.80 1.91 6.38
CA ARG A 637 15.38 2.39 7.65
C ARG A 637 14.74 3.69 8.14
N MET A 638 14.04 4.42 7.28
CA MET A 638 13.49 5.74 7.54
C MET A 638 11.99 5.78 7.73
N ASP A 639 11.32 4.67 7.52
CA ASP A 639 9.87 4.58 7.65
C ASP A 639 9.49 3.83 8.93
N LYS A 640 8.20 3.73 9.22
CA LYS A 640 7.59 3.20 10.45
C LYS A 640 8.15 1.84 10.87
N ILE A 641 8.56 1.72 12.13
CA ILE A 641 9.10 0.48 12.69
C ILE A 641 8.12 -0.71 12.54
N TRP A 642 6.82 -0.49 12.81
CA TRP A 642 5.82 -1.56 12.80
C TRP A 642 5.61 -2.20 11.42
N TRP A 643 5.76 -1.42 10.33
CA TRP A 643 5.63 -1.92 8.97
C TRP A 643 6.94 -2.56 8.49
N ASN A 644 8.06 -1.88 8.74
CA ASN A 644 9.33 -2.29 8.16
C ASN A 644 9.98 -3.47 8.86
N GLU A 645 10.02 -3.54 10.20
CA GLU A 645 10.62 -4.69 10.90
C GLU A 645 9.85 -6.00 10.65
N GLN A 646 8.55 -5.93 10.34
CA GLN A 646 7.78 -7.13 10.00
C GLN A 646 8.29 -7.78 8.70
N TRP A 647 8.54 -6.98 7.66
CA TRP A 647 8.90 -7.49 6.35
C TRP A 647 10.41 -7.56 6.12
N MET A 648 11.15 -6.66 6.73
CA MET A 648 12.61 -6.59 6.59
C MET A 648 13.36 -7.26 7.75
N GLY A 649 12.67 -7.60 8.84
CA GLY A 649 13.24 -8.29 10.01
C GLY A 649 14.03 -7.37 10.92
N TRP A 650 14.53 -7.95 12.02
CA TRP A 650 15.38 -7.32 13.01
C TRP A 650 16.48 -8.31 13.43
N PRO A 651 17.70 -7.84 13.72
CA PRO A 651 18.21 -6.47 13.65
C PRO A 651 18.29 -5.92 12.22
N VAL A 652 18.39 -4.59 12.09
CA VAL A 652 18.62 -3.93 10.80
C VAL A 652 19.94 -4.42 10.22
N ASP A 653 19.91 -4.96 8.99
CA ASP A 653 21.06 -5.56 8.32
C ASP A 653 21.26 -5.05 6.89
N SER A 654 22.14 -5.68 6.11
CA SER A 654 22.45 -5.27 4.74
C SER A 654 21.25 -5.29 3.79
N SER A 655 20.23 -6.10 4.08
CA SER A 655 19.02 -6.16 3.25
C SER A 655 18.29 -4.82 3.16
N TYR A 656 18.31 -4.03 4.24
CA TYR A 656 17.76 -2.68 4.25
C TYR A 656 18.52 -1.74 3.31
N ILE A 657 19.86 -1.85 3.26
CA ILE A 657 20.71 -1.08 2.35
C ILE A 657 20.42 -1.49 0.90
N GLU A 658 20.36 -2.78 0.64
CA GLU A 658 20.09 -3.32 -0.70
C GLU A 658 18.70 -2.91 -1.24
N CYS A 659 17.70 -2.77 -0.37
CA CYS A 659 16.34 -2.35 -0.73
C CYS A 659 16.16 -0.83 -0.83
N SER A 660 17.17 -0.04 -0.45
CA SER A 660 17.07 1.42 -0.41
C SER A 660 17.17 2.05 -1.81
N ASN A 661 16.19 2.86 -2.18
CA ASN A 661 16.24 3.70 -3.38
C ASN A 661 17.32 4.77 -3.27
N VAL A 662 17.67 5.20 -2.05
CA VAL A 662 18.76 6.15 -1.79
C VAL A 662 20.10 5.57 -2.18
N GLU A 663 20.39 4.36 -1.73
CA GLU A 663 21.64 3.65 -2.02
C GLU A 663 21.75 3.25 -3.51
N ASN A 664 20.63 2.94 -4.14
CA ASN A 664 20.56 2.54 -5.54
C ASN A 664 20.37 3.72 -6.53
N ALA A 665 20.26 4.97 -6.06
CA ALA A 665 19.97 6.15 -6.87
C ALA A 665 20.95 6.33 -8.06
N HIS A 666 22.21 5.92 -7.90
CA HIS A 666 23.24 5.98 -8.93
C HIS A 666 22.91 5.19 -10.20
N ARG A 667 21.97 4.23 -10.12
CA ARG A 667 21.53 3.38 -11.24
C ARG A 667 20.51 4.05 -12.16
N LEU A 668 19.94 5.19 -11.77
CA LEU A 668 18.92 5.86 -12.57
C LEU A 668 19.45 6.24 -13.97
N ASP A 669 18.79 5.75 -15.00
CA ASP A 669 19.05 6.08 -16.42
C ASP A 669 17.74 6.31 -17.21
N ARG A 670 16.61 6.39 -16.51
CA ARG A 670 15.26 6.57 -17.05
C ARG A 670 14.57 7.77 -16.43
N PRO A 671 13.64 8.42 -17.13
CA PRO A 671 12.81 9.47 -16.56
C PRO A 671 12.15 9.04 -15.26
N LEU A 672 12.31 9.84 -14.21
CA LEU A 672 11.71 9.66 -12.90
C LEU A 672 11.07 10.96 -12.44
N MET A 673 9.79 10.94 -12.07
CA MET A 673 9.16 12.02 -11.35
C MET A 673 8.88 11.59 -9.92
N LEU A 674 9.36 12.36 -8.95
CA LEU A 674 9.07 12.22 -7.53
C LEU A 674 8.02 13.25 -7.13
N LEU A 675 6.99 12.82 -6.39
CA LEU A 675 5.98 13.71 -5.82
C LEU A 675 5.87 13.43 -4.32
N VAL A 676 5.83 14.48 -3.50
CA VAL A 676 5.71 14.37 -2.05
C VAL A 676 4.83 15.47 -1.47
N GLY A 677 3.96 15.11 -0.52
CA GLY A 677 3.25 16.07 0.32
C GLY A 677 4.20 16.62 1.39
N GLU A 678 4.23 17.95 1.54
CA GLU A 678 5.11 18.63 2.51
C GLU A 678 4.85 18.20 3.95
N LEU A 679 3.59 17.89 4.28
CA LEU A 679 3.14 17.46 5.61
C LEU A 679 2.78 15.97 5.65
N ASP A 680 3.47 15.13 4.87
CA ASP A 680 3.23 13.70 4.91
C ASP A 680 3.54 13.12 6.30
N ASP A 681 2.48 12.84 7.05
CA ASP A 681 2.52 12.30 8.41
C ASP A 681 2.50 10.76 8.43
N ASN A 682 2.50 10.12 7.27
CA ASN A 682 2.53 8.66 7.10
C ASN A 682 3.94 8.19 6.72
N VAL A 683 4.46 8.67 5.59
CA VAL A 683 5.84 8.44 5.15
C VAL A 683 6.61 9.73 5.31
N ASP A 684 7.63 9.73 6.15
CA ASP A 684 8.47 10.91 6.41
C ASP A 684 8.96 11.55 5.09
N PRO A 685 8.61 12.81 4.77
CA PRO A 685 9.05 13.49 3.56
C PRO A 685 10.57 13.49 3.36
N ALA A 686 11.32 13.40 4.45
CA ALA A 686 12.77 13.27 4.41
C ALA A 686 13.24 12.03 3.63
N SER A 687 12.42 10.96 3.55
CA SER A 687 12.74 9.78 2.72
C SER A 687 12.86 10.16 1.25
N THR A 688 11.92 10.93 0.71
CA THR A 688 12.00 11.47 -0.66
C THR A 688 13.17 12.44 -0.82
N MET A 689 13.40 13.34 0.14
CA MET A 689 14.52 14.30 0.07
C MET A 689 15.89 13.63 0.08
N GLN A 690 16.04 12.48 0.74
CA GLN A 690 17.28 11.71 0.70
C GLN A 690 17.51 11.08 -0.68
N VAL A 691 16.48 10.59 -1.36
CA VAL A 691 16.59 10.14 -2.76
C VAL A 691 17.01 11.30 -3.66
N VAL A 692 16.35 12.46 -3.51
CA VAL A 692 16.70 13.69 -4.25
C VAL A 692 18.19 14.03 -4.07
N ASN A 693 18.68 14.06 -2.81
CA ASN A 693 20.09 14.32 -2.52
C ASN A 693 21.04 13.28 -3.15
N ALA A 694 20.65 12.00 -3.12
CA ALA A 694 21.46 10.93 -3.72
C ALA A 694 21.52 11.05 -5.26
N LEU A 695 20.39 11.36 -5.90
CA LEU A 695 20.30 11.60 -7.34
C LEU A 695 21.14 12.82 -7.76
N VAL A 696 21.05 13.94 -7.03
CA VAL A 696 21.88 15.14 -7.27
C VAL A 696 23.37 14.80 -7.18
N LYS A 697 23.80 14.10 -6.11
CA LYS A 697 25.20 13.68 -5.94
C LYS A 697 25.68 12.72 -7.04
N ALA A 698 24.79 11.90 -7.58
CA ALA A 698 25.07 10.98 -8.66
C ALA A 698 24.98 11.64 -10.06
N GLY A 699 24.67 12.95 -10.14
CA GLY A 699 24.52 13.68 -11.41
C GLY A 699 23.36 13.17 -12.27
N LYS A 700 22.27 12.69 -11.65
CA LYS A 700 21.11 12.15 -12.35
C LYS A 700 20.04 13.22 -12.57
N ASP A 701 19.38 13.16 -13.72
CA ASP A 701 18.24 14.03 -14.04
C ASP A 701 16.92 13.41 -13.59
N PHE A 702 16.04 14.22 -13.00
CA PHE A 702 14.73 13.81 -12.48
C PHE A 702 13.81 15.00 -12.31
N GLU A 703 12.51 14.76 -12.22
CA GLU A 703 11.51 15.78 -11.89
C GLU A 703 11.07 15.63 -10.40
N LEU A 704 10.88 16.76 -9.71
CA LEU A 704 10.40 16.80 -8.32
C LEU A 704 9.19 17.73 -8.19
N VAL A 705 8.14 17.23 -7.55
CA VAL A 705 6.95 18.01 -7.17
C VAL A 705 6.76 17.91 -5.67
N VAL A 706 6.95 19.03 -4.97
CA VAL A 706 6.58 19.17 -3.56
C VAL A 706 5.23 19.88 -3.50
N LEU A 707 4.28 19.34 -2.76
CA LEU A 707 2.94 19.89 -2.60
C LEU A 707 2.82 20.55 -1.21
N PRO A 708 2.85 21.89 -1.12
CA PRO A 708 2.75 22.60 0.15
C PRO A 708 1.42 22.34 0.85
N GLY A 709 1.48 22.05 2.15
CA GLY A 709 0.30 21.83 2.99
C GLY A 709 -0.43 20.50 2.76
N GLU A 710 0.03 19.65 1.83
CA GLU A 710 -0.56 18.36 1.56
C GLU A 710 0.09 17.25 2.40
N HIS A 711 -0.73 16.26 2.80
CA HIS A 711 -0.33 15.06 3.53
C HIS A 711 0.04 13.91 2.59
N HIS A 712 -0.16 12.66 3.02
CA HIS A 712 0.11 11.45 2.23
C HIS A 712 -0.83 11.34 1.03
N THR A 713 -0.38 11.66 -0.19
CA THR A 713 -1.24 11.85 -1.36
C THR A 713 -0.54 11.57 -2.69
N MET A 714 -1.32 11.28 -3.72
CA MET A 714 -0.87 11.31 -5.13
C MET A 714 -1.05 12.71 -5.76
N GLY A 715 -1.38 13.74 -4.98
CA GLY A 715 -1.46 15.13 -5.40
C GLY A 715 -2.80 15.59 -5.97
N GLY A 716 -3.89 14.82 -5.74
CA GLY A 716 -5.22 15.17 -6.22
C GLY A 716 -5.24 15.43 -7.73
N SER A 717 -6.05 16.38 -8.19
CA SER A 717 -6.16 16.74 -9.62
C SER A 717 -4.86 17.34 -10.19
N TYR A 718 -4.09 18.07 -9.37
CA TYR A 718 -2.80 18.61 -9.81
C TYR A 718 -1.77 17.51 -10.06
N GLY A 719 -1.63 16.57 -9.10
CA GLY A 719 -0.73 15.43 -9.24
C GLY A 719 -1.13 14.49 -10.37
N GLU A 720 -2.44 14.30 -10.59
CA GLU A 720 -2.97 13.54 -11.72
C GLU A 720 -2.54 14.16 -13.05
N HIS A 721 -2.73 15.48 -13.22
CA HIS A 721 -2.33 16.20 -14.43
C HIS A 721 -0.81 16.12 -14.65
N LYS A 722 0.00 16.30 -13.59
CA LYS A 722 1.47 16.13 -13.68
C LYS A 722 1.86 14.73 -14.15
N ARG A 723 1.20 13.71 -13.63
CA ARG A 723 1.42 12.31 -14.03
C ARG A 723 1.04 12.09 -15.50
N PHE A 724 -0.07 12.66 -15.96
CA PHE A 724 -0.50 12.61 -17.36
C PHE A 724 0.54 13.23 -18.29
N ASP A 725 0.95 14.47 -18.00
CA ASP A 725 1.96 15.19 -18.78
C ASP A 725 3.29 14.43 -18.83
N PHE A 726 3.69 13.85 -17.70
CA PHE A 726 4.91 13.09 -17.59
C PHE A 726 4.90 11.87 -18.51
N PHE A 727 3.87 11.04 -18.46
CA PHE A 727 3.80 9.85 -19.31
C PHE A 727 3.57 10.16 -20.76
N VAL A 728 2.76 11.17 -21.11
CA VAL A 728 2.58 11.63 -22.49
C VAL A 728 3.92 12.07 -23.08
N ARG A 729 4.71 12.84 -22.34
CA ARG A 729 6.02 13.31 -22.78
C ARG A 729 7.02 12.15 -22.96
N HIS A 730 7.14 11.30 -21.99
CA HIS A 730 8.21 10.30 -21.94
C HIS A 730 7.89 8.98 -22.64
N LEU A 731 6.63 8.59 -22.75
CA LEU A 731 6.25 7.33 -23.41
C LEU A 731 5.67 7.54 -24.82
N MET A 732 4.99 8.66 -25.08
CA MET A 732 4.48 8.97 -26.42
C MET A 732 5.45 9.85 -27.22
N GLY A 733 6.38 10.56 -26.56
CA GLY A 733 7.32 11.47 -27.21
C GLY A 733 6.67 12.73 -27.77
N VAL A 734 5.51 13.11 -27.25
CA VAL A 734 4.77 14.33 -27.67
C VAL A 734 4.69 15.33 -26.54
N ASN A 735 4.62 16.62 -26.87
CA ASN A 735 4.42 17.65 -25.87
C ASN A 735 2.97 17.61 -25.35
N PRO A 736 2.74 17.57 -24.05
CA PRO A 736 1.41 17.70 -23.48
C PRO A 736 0.77 19.03 -23.88
N PRO A 737 -0.57 19.10 -23.97
CA PRO A 737 -1.26 20.35 -24.20
C PRO A 737 -1.05 21.34 -23.05
N LYS A 738 -1.05 22.64 -23.34
CA LYS A 738 -0.96 23.65 -22.28
C LYS A 738 -2.18 23.57 -21.38
N TRP A 739 -2.00 23.70 -20.09
CA TRP A 739 -3.09 23.66 -19.10
C TRP A 739 -4.15 24.74 -19.33
N SER A 740 -3.75 25.91 -19.86
CA SER A 740 -4.66 26.97 -20.30
C SER A 740 -5.64 26.50 -21.37
N ASP A 741 -5.21 25.61 -22.26
CA ASP A 741 -5.99 25.17 -23.42
C ASP A 741 -7.00 24.06 -23.04
N LEU A 742 -6.88 23.52 -21.84
CA LEU A 742 -7.75 22.49 -21.26
C LEU A 742 -8.87 23.06 -20.40
N LYS A 743 -8.75 24.34 -19.97
CA LYS A 743 -9.85 25.02 -19.28
C LYS A 743 -11.00 25.18 -20.25
N LYS A 744 -12.22 24.75 -19.85
CA LYS A 744 -13.44 25.09 -20.60
C LYS A 744 -13.51 26.62 -20.67
N THR A 745 -13.60 27.16 -21.86
CA THR A 745 -14.14 28.51 -22.06
C THR A 745 -15.56 28.49 -21.51
N GLU A 746 -15.77 29.15 -20.35
CA GLU A 746 -17.09 29.36 -19.75
C GLU A 746 -18.02 30.05 -20.74
#